data_0ec0962eb740cff96abc2577445125a6
#
_entry.id   0ec0962eb740cff96abc2577445125a6
#
_cell.length_a   1.000
_cell.length_b   1.000
_cell.length_c   1.000
_cell.angle_alpha   90.00
_cell.angle_beta   90.00
_cell.angle_gamma   90.00
#
_symmetry.space_group_name_H-M   'P 1'
#
loop_
_entity.id
_entity.type
_entity.pdbx_description
1 polymer ?
#
loop_
_entity_poly.entity_id
_entity_poly.type
_entity_poly.pdbx_seq_one_letter_code
_entity_poly.pdbx_strand_id
1 'polypeptide(L)'
;MSIGISDEHVELAASLRKWAADLRGRDLARAAEGDAEATFEDAWRAVGEMGIATIGLPESAGGGGGTTLDVAVALEACAHELVPGPLLGPAVAAALLGESAAGLPDGALVGVALGDVVWDAPSATHVLVDAGGWRLLPREAVELTATTGLDLSRRFGRVRVPDPAAGVAVDVTTDLVRRTAVTLAAAEAAGVARWCLATAVGYAQVREQFGQKIGSFQAIKHLCAEMLETAESVTAAAWDVASVAGADDEQWQFAADVAAAVAFDGAVAVAKGCIQVLGGIGFTFEHDAHLYLRRALGLRAIAGDSDAAAERLTAAAVAGVRRRVELDLEGRDEAVRDEVRTNVERIAALPEGERRAAFVETGYLTPHWPAPYGLGADPVTQIVIDQELARAQLARPDIVIAGWAVPTILEHGTDEQRERFVRPSLLGDLVWCQLFSEPGAGSDLASLRTRAERVDGGWRLTGQKVWNSVAERADWGICLARTNPDAPKHRGITYFLVDMRNSDGIEVRPLREITGKALFNEVFLDDVFVPDDMVVGAVDDGWKLARTTLANERVAMGSTRLSHSTERAVELAAGGLGAAQRAHVGHAVALATVCSLLGVRSTMRSLAGQGPGAESSVAKLLGVRNRQDGAELVASLHGDAILVDDDEAVRADVWEMLNTRCLSIAGGTTQVLRNVAGERILGLPR
;
A
#
# COMPACT_ATOMS: atom_id res chain seq x y z
N MET A 1 -11.36 1.96 4.86
CA MET A 1 -11.21 3.42 4.71
C MET A 1 -9.87 3.69 4.10
N SER A 2 -9.77 4.50 3.08
CA SER A 2 -8.53 5.01 2.50
C SER A 2 -8.25 6.40 3.05
N ILE A 3 -7.06 6.96 2.77
CA ILE A 3 -6.70 8.30 3.19
C ILE A 3 -7.72 9.29 2.64
N GLY A 4 -8.22 10.18 3.50
CA GLY A 4 -9.20 11.20 3.14
C GLY A 4 -10.64 10.71 2.94
N ILE A 5 -10.92 9.39 3.05
CA ILE A 5 -12.25 8.81 2.84
C ILE A 5 -12.98 8.64 4.16
N SER A 6 -14.05 9.41 4.31
CA SER A 6 -15.01 9.29 5.40
C SER A 6 -16.00 8.13 5.18
N ASP A 7 -16.76 7.79 6.21
CA ASP A 7 -17.85 6.83 6.09
C ASP A 7 -18.94 7.34 5.11
N GLU A 8 -19.13 8.66 5.02
CA GLU A 8 -20.03 9.30 4.04
C GLU A 8 -19.59 9.02 2.60
N HIS A 9 -18.30 9.11 2.29
CA HIS A 9 -17.78 8.73 0.98
C HIS A 9 -17.98 7.25 0.66
N VAL A 10 -17.86 6.36 1.66
CA VAL A 10 -18.12 4.93 1.49
C VAL A 10 -19.60 4.68 1.17
N GLU A 11 -20.52 5.35 1.87
CA GLU A 11 -21.95 5.28 1.62
C GLU A 11 -22.33 5.88 0.26
N LEU A 12 -21.75 7.02 -0.10
CA LEU A 12 -21.91 7.64 -1.42
C LEU A 12 -21.48 6.69 -2.53
N ALA A 13 -20.28 6.11 -2.42
CA ALA A 13 -19.77 5.16 -3.41
C ALA A 13 -20.68 3.93 -3.55
N ALA A 14 -21.17 3.38 -2.44
CA ALA A 14 -22.08 2.24 -2.46
C ALA A 14 -23.42 2.55 -3.12
N SER A 15 -24.00 3.71 -2.79
CA SER A 15 -25.25 4.20 -3.39
C SER A 15 -25.11 4.45 -4.89
N LEU A 16 -24.02 5.11 -5.29
CA LEU A 16 -23.75 5.39 -6.69
C LEU A 16 -23.46 4.13 -7.50
N ARG A 17 -22.76 3.15 -6.97
CA ARG A 17 -22.54 1.86 -7.67
C ARG A 17 -23.86 1.13 -7.91
N LYS A 18 -24.74 1.10 -6.90
CA LYS A 18 -26.06 0.48 -7.06
C LYS A 18 -26.88 1.16 -8.15
N TRP A 19 -26.95 2.50 -8.15
CA TRP A 19 -27.61 3.28 -9.16
C TRP A 19 -26.96 3.08 -10.55
N ALA A 20 -25.62 3.13 -10.64
CA ALA A 20 -24.90 2.97 -11.90
C ALA A 20 -25.08 1.58 -12.52
N ALA A 21 -25.24 0.55 -11.71
CA ALA A 21 -25.51 -0.81 -12.17
C ALA A 21 -26.85 -0.91 -12.92
N ASP A 22 -27.87 -0.16 -12.48
CA ASP A 22 -29.20 -0.12 -13.11
C ASP A 22 -29.16 0.53 -14.50
N LEU A 23 -28.17 1.36 -14.80
CA LEU A 23 -27.95 1.95 -16.14
C LEU A 23 -27.48 0.94 -17.19
N ARG A 24 -27.01 -0.24 -16.77
CA ARG A 24 -26.51 -1.27 -17.66
C ARG A 24 -25.45 -0.77 -18.64
N GLY A 25 -24.48 0.00 -18.14
CA GLY A 25 -23.49 0.71 -18.95
C GLY A 25 -22.74 -0.16 -19.95
N ARG A 26 -22.44 -1.41 -19.59
CA ARG A 26 -21.79 -2.41 -20.46
C ARG A 26 -22.61 -2.75 -21.69
N ASP A 27 -23.94 -2.89 -21.55
CA ASP A 27 -24.84 -3.15 -22.66
C ASP A 27 -24.93 -1.94 -23.60
N LEU A 28 -25.02 -0.74 -23.04
CA LEU A 28 -25.03 0.50 -23.83
C LEU A 28 -23.71 0.69 -24.61
N ALA A 29 -22.57 0.39 -24.00
CA ALA A 29 -21.28 0.45 -24.68
C ALA A 29 -21.20 -0.54 -25.86
N ARG A 30 -21.74 -1.75 -25.72
CA ARG A 30 -21.81 -2.76 -26.78
C ARG A 30 -22.75 -2.32 -27.90
N ALA A 31 -23.94 -1.81 -27.55
CA ALA A 31 -24.93 -1.35 -28.52
C ALA A 31 -24.42 -0.21 -29.40
N ALA A 32 -23.52 0.60 -28.89
CA ALA A 32 -22.89 1.72 -29.59
C ALA A 32 -21.58 1.35 -30.31
N GLU A 33 -21.24 0.07 -30.41
CA GLU A 33 -20.04 -0.38 -31.14
C GLU A 33 -20.10 0.08 -32.61
N GLY A 34 -19.02 0.74 -33.05
CA GLY A 34 -18.90 1.27 -34.42
C GLY A 34 -19.63 2.59 -34.68
N ASP A 35 -20.45 3.07 -33.76
CA ASP A 35 -21.12 4.38 -33.88
C ASP A 35 -20.24 5.50 -33.29
N ALA A 36 -19.61 6.30 -34.15
CA ALA A 36 -18.76 7.42 -33.77
C ALA A 36 -19.56 8.60 -33.19
N GLU A 37 -20.84 8.73 -33.54
CA GLU A 37 -21.70 9.82 -33.12
C GLU A 37 -22.57 9.50 -31.88
N ALA A 38 -22.36 8.33 -31.26
CA ALA A 38 -23.10 7.94 -30.07
C ALA A 38 -22.90 8.95 -28.93
N THR A 39 -23.96 9.56 -28.45
CA THR A 39 -23.96 10.57 -27.38
C THR A 39 -24.20 9.95 -25.99
N PHE A 40 -24.74 8.75 -25.91
CA PHE A 40 -25.19 8.11 -24.69
C PHE A 40 -26.18 9.00 -23.88
N GLU A 41 -27.07 9.64 -24.58
CA GLU A 41 -27.94 10.72 -24.05
C GLU A 41 -28.74 10.29 -22.83
N ASP A 42 -29.32 9.07 -22.84
CA ASP A 42 -30.09 8.56 -21.70
C ASP A 42 -29.23 8.35 -20.45
N ALA A 43 -28.02 7.81 -20.62
CA ALA A 43 -27.09 7.65 -19.50
C ALA A 43 -26.62 9.01 -18.97
N TRP A 44 -26.35 9.97 -19.89
CA TRP A 44 -25.95 11.32 -19.51
C TRP A 44 -27.07 12.08 -18.77
N ARG A 45 -28.31 11.94 -19.21
CA ARG A 45 -29.47 12.53 -18.52
C ARG A 45 -29.59 11.96 -17.09
N ALA A 46 -29.48 10.67 -16.93
CA ALA A 46 -29.51 10.04 -15.61
C ALA A 46 -28.35 10.51 -14.70
N VAL A 47 -27.14 10.72 -15.26
CA VAL A 47 -25.98 11.31 -14.55
C VAL A 47 -26.30 12.73 -14.09
N GLY A 48 -26.96 13.52 -14.94
CA GLY A 48 -27.41 14.90 -14.62
C GLY A 48 -28.48 14.92 -13.53
N GLU A 49 -29.48 14.04 -13.61
CA GLU A 49 -30.55 13.90 -12.59
C GLU A 49 -30.00 13.51 -11.21
N MET A 50 -28.92 12.75 -11.16
CA MET A 50 -28.21 12.41 -9.92
C MET A 50 -27.26 13.51 -9.44
N GLY A 51 -27.11 14.60 -10.20
CA GLY A 51 -26.20 15.69 -9.86
C GLY A 51 -24.71 15.35 -9.99
N ILE A 52 -24.33 14.17 -10.50
CA ILE A 52 -22.93 13.72 -10.59
C ILE A 52 -22.10 14.66 -11.46
N ALA A 53 -22.67 15.16 -12.56
CA ALA A 53 -21.99 16.07 -13.48
C ALA A 53 -21.60 17.42 -12.84
N THR A 54 -22.26 17.80 -11.76
CA THR A 54 -22.14 19.12 -11.12
C THR A 54 -21.62 19.06 -9.68
N ILE A 55 -21.24 17.88 -9.17
CA ILE A 55 -20.74 17.74 -7.79
C ILE A 55 -19.62 18.75 -7.50
N GLY A 56 -18.64 18.87 -8.36
CA GLY A 56 -17.46 19.71 -8.16
C GLY A 56 -17.63 21.18 -8.57
N LEU A 57 -18.80 21.58 -9.08
CA LEU A 57 -19.06 22.99 -9.38
C LEU A 57 -19.46 23.73 -8.09
N PRO A 58 -19.03 25.00 -7.92
CA PRO A 58 -19.51 25.84 -6.83
C PRO A 58 -21.04 26.00 -6.87
N GLU A 59 -21.69 26.19 -5.73
CA GLU A 59 -23.13 26.48 -5.65
C GLU A 59 -23.51 27.72 -6.42
N SER A 60 -22.65 28.76 -6.46
CA SER A 60 -22.78 29.96 -7.25
C SER A 60 -22.88 29.72 -8.77
N ALA A 61 -22.32 28.59 -9.23
CA ALA A 61 -22.39 28.13 -10.63
C ALA A 61 -23.43 27.02 -10.85
N GLY A 62 -24.35 26.80 -9.90
CA GLY A 62 -25.39 25.79 -9.99
C GLY A 62 -24.92 24.37 -9.67
N GLY A 63 -23.81 24.23 -8.97
CA GLY A 63 -23.23 22.95 -8.57
C GLY A 63 -23.55 22.53 -7.17
N GLY A 64 -23.00 21.37 -6.75
CA GLY A 64 -23.14 20.80 -5.41
C GLY A 64 -22.15 21.33 -4.38
N GLY A 65 -21.15 22.13 -4.79
CA GLY A 65 -20.10 22.64 -3.88
C GLY A 65 -19.17 21.56 -3.31
N GLY A 66 -19.18 20.35 -3.88
CA GLY A 66 -18.36 19.23 -3.44
C GLY A 66 -16.89 19.41 -3.78
N THR A 67 -16.05 18.69 -3.06
CA THR A 67 -14.60 18.67 -3.24
C THR A 67 -14.18 17.81 -4.45
N THR A 68 -12.92 17.93 -4.87
CA THR A 68 -12.35 17.03 -5.88
C THR A 68 -12.42 15.56 -5.45
N LEU A 69 -12.37 15.30 -4.16
CA LEU A 69 -12.51 13.95 -3.60
C LEU A 69 -13.93 13.40 -3.81
N ASP A 70 -14.98 14.21 -3.60
CA ASP A 70 -16.36 13.80 -3.85
C ASP A 70 -16.57 13.44 -5.33
N VAL A 71 -16.02 14.26 -6.24
CA VAL A 71 -16.03 13.96 -7.68
C VAL A 71 -15.30 12.67 -8.00
N ALA A 72 -14.13 12.43 -7.39
CA ALA A 72 -13.35 11.22 -7.59
C ALA A 72 -14.10 9.97 -7.12
N VAL A 73 -14.80 10.03 -5.97
CA VAL A 73 -15.66 8.95 -5.47
C VAL A 73 -16.77 8.61 -6.48
N ALA A 74 -17.40 9.64 -7.03
CA ALA A 74 -18.46 9.45 -8.02
C ALA A 74 -17.93 8.84 -9.32
N LEU A 75 -16.79 9.32 -9.82
CA LEU A 75 -16.14 8.78 -11.02
C LEU A 75 -15.68 7.34 -10.83
N GLU A 76 -15.11 7.00 -9.66
CA GLU A 76 -14.74 5.61 -9.35
C GLU A 76 -15.96 4.69 -9.41
N ALA A 77 -17.07 5.09 -8.77
CA ALA A 77 -18.30 4.31 -8.75
C ALA A 77 -18.90 4.14 -10.17
N CYS A 78 -18.93 5.19 -10.97
CA CYS A 78 -19.38 5.13 -12.36
C CYS A 78 -18.46 4.25 -13.23
N ALA A 79 -17.14 4.35 -13.06
CA ALA A 79 -16.20 3.54 -13.81
C ALA A 79 -16.25 2.06 -13.43
N HIS A 80 -16.52 1.74 -12.16
CA HIS A 80 -16.76 0.38 -11.70
C HIS A 80 -17.92 -0.28 -12.47
N GLU A 81 -19.01 0.44 -12.75
CA GLU A 81 -20.14 -0.07 -13.52
C GLU A 81 -20.07 0.27 -15.03
N LEU A 82 -18.94 0.84 -15.46
CA LEU A 82 -18.67 1.23 -16.84
C LEU A 82 -19.76 2.16 -17.43
N VAL A 83 -20.23 3.12 -16.64
CA VAL A 83 -21.17 4.14 -17.12
C VAL A 83 -20.58 4.82 -18.36
N PRO A 84 -21.29 4.79 -19.51
CA PRO A 84 -20.78 5.37 -20.75
C PRO A 84 -21.11 6.86 -20.85
N GLY A 85 -20.41 7.54 -21.73
CA GLY A 85 -20.69 8.94 -22.08
C GLY A 85 -19.74 9.94 -21.43
N PRO A 86 -20.09 11.23 -21.47
CA PRO A 86 -19.19 12.32 -21.20
C PRO A 86 -19.03 12.63 -19.70
N LEU A 87 -18.37 11.74 -18.95
CA LEU A 87 -18.17 11.91 -17.51
C LEU A 87 -16.86 12.64 -17.19
N LEU A 88 -15.73 12.12 -17.68
CA LEU A 88 -14.40 12.61 -17.32
C LEU A 88 -14.12 14.02 -17.86
N GLY A 89 -14.44 14.27 -19.13
CA GLY A 89 -14.22 15.59 -19.76
C GLY A 89 -14.93 16.72 -19.03
N PRO A 90 -16.26 16.63 -18.84
CA PRO A 90 -17.02 17.62 -18.07
C PRO A 90 -16.55 17.79 -16.62
N ALA A 91 -16.17 16.69 -15.92
CA ALA A 91 -15.64 16.78 -14.56
C ALA A 91 -14.31 17.54 -14.50
N VAL A 92 -13.40 17.30 -15.45
CA VAL A 92 -12.14 18.04 -15.57
C VAL A 92 -12.42 19.50 -15.90
N ALA A 93 -13.33 19.78 -16.86
CA ALA A 93 -13.70 21.14 -17.22
C ALA A 93 -14.33 21.90 -16.04
N ALA A 94 -15.21 21.25 -15.28
CA ALA A 94 -15.83 21.83 -14.09
C ALA A 94 -14.77 22.24 -13.03
N ALA A 95 -13.80 21.37 -12.77
CA ALA A 95 -12.72 21.67 -11.85
C ALA A 95 -11.81 22.82 -12.31
N LEU A 96 -11.61 22.99 -13.62
CA LEU A 96 -10.77 24.04 -14.19
C LEU A 96 -11.50 25.39 -14.32
N LEU A 97 -12.79 25.37 -14.64
CA LEU A 97 -13.59 26.59 -14.84
C LEU A 97 -14.10 27.19 -13.53
N GLY A 98 -14.41 26.35 -12.54
CA GLY A 98 -14.90 26.80 -11.24
C GLY A 98 -16.10 27.77 -11.39
N GLU A 99 -16.01 28.93 -10.78
CA GLU A 99 -17.07 29.98 -10.87
C GLU A 99 -17.32 30.51 -12.30
N SER A 100 -16.29 30.43 -13.16
CA SER A 100 -16.46 30.85 -14.57
C SER A 100 -17.46 29.98 -15.33
N ALA A 101 -17.79 28.80 -14.85
CA ALA A 101 -18.83 27.95 -15.41
C ALA A 101 -20.24 28.57 -15.32
N ALA A 102 -20.48 29.49 -14.38
CA ALA A 102 -21.75 30.23 -14.26
C ALA A 102 -22.12 31.02 -15.52
N GLY A 103 -21.16 31.35 -16.37
CA GLY A 103 -21.40 32.01 -17.66
C GLY A 103 -21.84 31.08 -18.81
N LEU A 104 -21.86 29.77 -18.58
CA LEU A 104 -22.29 28.79 -19.56
C LEU A 104 -23.80 28.63 -19.59
N PRO A 105 -24.40 28.29 -20.75
CA PRO A 105 -25.81 27.93 -20.83
C PRO A 105 -26.16 26.74 -19.97
N ASP A 106 -27.40 26.66 -19.48
CA ASP A 106 -27.91 25.49 -18.77
C ASP A 106 -27.77 24.24 -19.65
N GLY A 107 -27.23 23.19 -19.05
CA GLY A 107 -26.95 21.91 -19.72
C GLY A 107 -25.73 21.93 -20.64
N ALA A 108 -24.89 22.97 -20.60
CA ALA A 108 -23.64 22.99 -21.35
C ALA A 108 -22.74 21.80 -20.98
N LEU A 109 -22.21 21.14 -22.01
CA LEU A 109 -21.27 20.04 -21.88
C LEU A 109 -19.93 20.46 -22.48
N VAL A 110 -18.91 20.53 -21.64
CA VAL A 110 -17.58 20.97 -22.03
C VAL A 110 -16.67 19.78 -22.28
N GLY A 111 -16.30 19.53 -23.53
CA GLY A 111 -15.24 18.62 -23.90
C GLY A 111 -13.86 19.24 -23.62
N VAL A 112 -12.91 18.44 -23.19
CA VAL A 112 -11.51 18.88 -22.96
C VAL A 112 -10.63 18.31 -24.05
N ALA A 113 -9.79 19.14 -24.67
CA ALA A 113 -8.83 18.71 -25.66
C ALA A 113 -7.40 18.76 -25.10
N LEU A 114 -6.75 17.59 -25.06
CA LEU A 114 -5.30 17.50 -24.88
C LEU A 114 -4.66 17.27 -26.25
N GLY A 115 -3.93 18.28 -26.74
CA GLY A 115 -3.51 18.32 -28.13
C GLY A 115 -4.68 18.47 -29.08
N ASP A 116 -4.74 17.66 -30.12
CA ASP A 116 -5.82 17.66 -31.12
C ASP A 116 -6.96 16.65 -30.84
N VAL A 117 -6.88 15.91 -29.74
CA VAL A 117 -7.90 14.94 -29.32
C VAL A 117 -8.80 15.55 -28.25
N VAL A 118 -10.08 15.70 -28.59
CA VAL A 118 -11.11 16.16 -27.65
C VAL A 118 -11.88 14.96 -27.08
N TRP A 119 -12.12 15.00 -25.79
CA TRP A 119 -12.95 14.01 -25.12
C TRP A 119 -14.41 14.37 -25.22
N ASP A 120 -15.24 13.35 -25.38
CA ASP A 120 -16.69 13.47 -25.44
C ASP A 120 -17.21 14.30 -26.64
N ALA A 121 -16.48 14.24 -27.76
CA ALA A 121 -16.67 15.06 -28.95
C ALA A 121 -18.11 15.17 -29.47
N PRO A 122 -18.91 14.07 -29.63
CA PRO A 122 -20.29 14.18 -30.15
C PRO A 122 -21.23 14.95 -29.24
N SER A 123 -20.98 14.86 -27.92
CA SER A 123 -21.87 15.48 -26.91
C SER A 123 -21.46 16.91 -26.56
N ALA A 124 -20.26 17.35 -26.93
CA ALA A 124 -19.70 18.63 -26.51
C ALA A 124 -20.45 19.81 -27.13
N THR A 125 -20.97 20.71 -26.29
CA THR A 125 -21.51 22.01 -26.69
C THR A 125 -20.42 23.08 -26.69
N HIS A 126 -19.38 22.89 -25.90
CA HIS A 126 -18.20 23.73 -25.82
C HIS A 126 -16.95 22.87 -25.78
N VAL A 127 -15.82 23.43 -26.16
CA VAL A 127 -14.51 22.74 -26.10
C VAL A 127 -13.51 23.63 -25.38
N LEU A 128 -12.88 23.09 -24.33
CA LEU A 128 -11.72 23.69 -23.67
C LEU A 128 -10.46 23.18 -24.36
N VAL A 129 -9.72 24.05 -25.02
CA VAL A 129 -8.59 23.69 -25.87
C VAL A 129 -7.44 24.71 -25.77
N ASP A 130 -6.19 24.25 -25.90
CA ASP A 130 -5.03 25.13 -26.05
C ASP A 130 -4.90 25.58 -27.52
N ALA A 131 -5.12 26.85 -27.76
CA ALA A 131 -5.04 27.48 -29.07
C ALA A 131 -4.11 28.72 -29.05
N GLY A 132 -2.92 28.56 -28.46
CA GLY A 132 -1.97 29.63 -28.13
C GLY A 132 -2.28 30.29 -26.78
N GLY A 133 -2.80 29.54 -25.86
CA GLY A 133 -3.37 29.77 -24.57
C GLY A 133 -4.72 29.05 -24.46
N TRP A 134 -5.09 28.67 -23.24
CA TRP A 134 -6.32 27.91 -23.00
C TRP A 134 -7.57 28.76 -23.27
N ARG A 135 -8.48 28.22 -24.04
CA ARG A 135 -9.71 28.91 -24.47
C ARG A 135 -10.92 27.97 -24.41
N LEU A 136 -12.03 28.54 -23.99
CA LEU A 136 -13.34 27.89 -24.07
C LEU A 136 -14.05 28.38 -25.35
N LEU A 137 -14.27 27.48 -26.27
CA LEU A 137 -14.86 27.75 -27.58
C LEU A 137 -16.23 27.08 -27.67
N PRO A 138 -17.26 27.76 -28.18
CA PRO A 138 -18.52 27.11 -28.50
C PRO A 138 -18.32 26.10 -29.64
N ARG A 139 -19.19 25.09 -29.71
CA ARG A 139 -19.09 23.97 -30.66
C ARG A 139 -19.01 24.42 -32.13
N GLU A 140 -19.73 25.45 -32.47
CA GLU A 140 -19.76 26.04 -33.83
C GLU A 140 -18.48 26.78 -34.22
N ALA A 141 -17.65 27.16 -33.27
CA ALA A 141 -16.36 27.82 -33.52
C ALA A 141 -15.21 26.85 -33.78
N VAL A 142 -15.43 25.56 -33.67
CA VAL A 142 -14.45 24.52 -33.91
C VAL A 142 -14.89 23.55 -35.00
N GLU A 143 -13.91 23.04 -35.74
CA GLU A 143 -14.12 21.89 -36.61
C GLU A 143 -13.86 20.63 -35.81
N LEU A 144 -14.91 19.86 -35.52
CA LEU A 144 -14.85 18.67 -34.70
C LEU A 144 -15.31 17.46 -35.51
N THR A 145 -14.46 16.47 -35.60
CA THR A 145 -14.75 15.19 -36.26
C THR A 145 -14.74 14.08 -35.22
N ALA A 146 -15.93 13.53 -34.94
CA ALA A 146 -16.05 12.40 -34.03
C ALA A 146 -15.41 11.13 -34.62
N THR A 147 -14.85 10.30 -33.78
CA THR A 147 -14.24 9.03 -34.14
C THR A 147 -14.58 7.93 -33.15
N THR A 148 -14.67 6.70 -33.64
CA THR A 148 -14.66 5.52 -32.76
C THR A 148 -13.25 5.32 -32.23
N GLY A 149 -13.16 5.08 -30.90
CA GLY A 149 -11.89 4.82 -30.22
C GLY A 149 -11.77 3.39 -29.73
N LEU A 150 -10.70 3.14 -28.99
CA LEU A 150 -10.47 1.84 -28.33
C LEU A 150 -11.53 1.57 -27.25
N ASP A 151 -11.89 2.58 -26.47
CA ASP A 151 -12.89 2.50 -25.40
C ASP A 151 -14.30 2.65 -25.98
N LEU A 152 -15.07 1.57 -26.01
CA LEU A 152 -16.43 1.55 -26.57
C LEU A 152 -17.44 2.33 -25.74
N SER A 153 -17.13 2.65 -24.51
CA SER A 153 -17.98 3.41 -23.59
C SER A 153 -17.73 4.92 -23.62
N ARG A 154 -16.78 5.38 -24.42
CA ARG A 154 -16.41 6.79 -24.61
C ARG A 154 -16.35 7.15 -26.09
N ARG A 155 -16.47 8.43 -26.39
CA ARG A 155 -16.28 8.98 -27.74
C ARG A 155 -15.23 10.06 -27.70
N PHE A 156 -14.44 10.08 -28.74
CA PHE A 156 -13.38 11.06 -28.94
C PHE A 156 -13.56 11.73 -30.29
N GLY A 157 -12.84 12.82 -30.53
CA GLY A 157 -12.81 13.46 -31.83
C GLY A 157 -11.50 14.20 -32.06
N ARG A 158 -11.28 14.55 -33.33
CA ARG A 158 -10.23 15.48 -33.71
C ARG A 158 -10.79 16.88 -33.73
N VAL A 159 -10.06 17.83 -33.13
CA VAL A 159 -10.42 19.24 -33.09
C VAL A 159 -9.43 20.06 -33.90
N ARG A 160 -9.94 20.95 -34.72
CA ARG A 160 -9.20 22.06 -35.35
C ARG A 160 -9.85 23.38 -34.98
N VAL A 161 -9.07 24.33 -34.56
CA VAL A 161 -9.52 25.67 -34.20
C VAL A 161 -9.19 26.63 -35.33
N PRO A 162 -10.16 27.03 -36.19
CA PRO A 162 -9.91 27.93 -37.30
C PRO A 162 -9.58 29.36 -36.86
N ASP A 163 -10.29 29.84 -35.83
CA ASP A 163 -10.13 31.19 -35.27
C ASP A 163 -10.07 31.11 -33.73
N PRO A 164 -8.86 31.12 -33.13
CA PRO A 164 -8.72 31.13 -31.68
C PRO A 164 -9.41 32.34 -31.00
N ALA A 165 -9.57 33.45 -31.69
CA ALA A 165 -10.16 34.66 -31.11
C ALA A 165 -11.68 34.54 -30.84
N ALA A 166 -12.35 33.55 -31.44
CA ALA A 166 -13.78 33.30 -31.26
C ALA A 166 -14.15 32.79 -29.84
N GLY A 167 -13.17 32.37 -29.01
CA GLY A 167 -13.43 31.84 -27.70
C GLY A 167 -13.11 32.80 -26.56
N VAL A 168 -13.51 32.38 -25.35
CA VAL A 168 -13.19 33.09 -24.11
C VAL A 168 -11.88 32.55 -23.58
N ALA A 169 -10.93 33.41 -23.20
CA ALA A 169 -9.70 33.01 -22.58
C ALA A 169 -9.97 32.43 -21.18
N VAL A 170 -9.31 31.33 -20.85
CA VAL A 170 -9.37 30.68 -19.53
C VAL A 170 -7.96 30.71 -18.91
N ASP A 171 -7.88 31.27 -17.71
CA ASP A 171 -6.60 31.42 -17.01
C ASP A 171 -6.17 30.10 -16.32
N VAL A 172 -5.73 29.16 -17.14
CA VAL A 172 -5.19 27.87 -16.70
C VAL A 172 -3.92 27.53 -17.47
N THR A 173 -3.03 26.78 -16.84
CA THR A 173 -1.80 26.26 -17.47
C THR A 173 -2.02 24.84 -17.99
N THR A 174 -1.22 24.42 -18.97
CA THR A 174 -1.25 23.04 -19.47
C THR A 174 -0.91 22.02 -18.37
N ASP A 175 -0.05 22.38 -17.43
CA ASP A 175 0.30 21.52 -16.29
C ASP A 175 -0.88 21.36 -15.34
N LEU A 176 -1.64 22.42 -15.06
CA LEU A 176 -2.85 22.36 -14.26
C LEU A 176 -3.92 21.47 -14.93
N VAL A 177 -4.12 21.63 -16.23
CA VAL A 177 -5.08 20.79 -16.98
C VAL A 177 -4.68 19.32 -16.92
N ARG A 178 -3.41 19.00 -17.14
CA ARG A 178 -2.90 17.63 -17.05
C ARG A 178 -3.04 17.07 -15.64
N ARG A 179 -2.64 17.83 -14.62
CA ARG A 179 -2.72 17.44 -13.21
C ARG A 179 -4.16 17.13 -12.81
N THR A 180 -5.10 17.99 -13.19
CA THR A 180 -6.53 17.77 -12.95
C THR A 180 -7.05 16.53 -13.68
N ALA A 181 -6.66 16.36 -14.94
CA ALA A 181 -7.03 15.19 -15.74
C ALA A 181 -6.51 13.89 -15.12
N VAL A 182 -5.23 13.85 -14.71
CA VAL A 182 -4.62 12.69 -14.02
C VAL A 182 -5.34 12.39 -12.72
N THR A 183 -5.65 13.42 -11.92
CA THR A 183 -6.36 13.28 -10.64
C THR A 183 -7.68 12.55 -10.80
N LEU A 184 -8.52 13.01 -11.73
CA LEU A 184 -9.86 12.44 -11.91
C LEU A 184 -9.83 11.12 -12.69
N ALA A 185 -8.94 10.97 -13.68
CA ALA A 185 -8.76 9.71 -14.40
C ALA A 185 -8.23 8.58 -13.52
N ALA A 186 -7.41 8.89 -12.51
CA ALA A 186 -6.91 7.89 -11.55
C ALA A 186 -8.06 7.26 -10.72
N ALA A 187 -9.09 8.04 -10.38
CA ALA A 187 -10.28 7.53 -9.73
C ALA A 187 -11.04 6.53 -10.62
N GLU A 188 -11.20 6.83 -11.91
CA GLU A 188 -11.78 5.87 -12.86
C GLU A 188 -10.91 4.61 -12.99
N ALA A 189 -9.57 4.75 -13.00
CA ALA A 189 -8.65 3.61 -13.05
C ALA A 189 -8.81 2.71 -11.81
N ALA A 190 -9.05 3.28 -10.62
CA ALA A 190 -9.36 2.53 -9.41
C ALA A 190 -10.68 1.76 -9.53
N GLY A 191 -11.73 2.38 -10.07
CA GLY A 191 -13.01 1.71 -10.33
C GLY A 191 -12.87 0.52 -11.28
N VAL A 192 -12.14 0.69 -12.38
CA VAL A 192 -11.81 -0.38 -13.34
C VAL A 192 -11.06 -1.53 -12.67
N ALA A 193 -10.01 -1.21 -11.90
CA ALA A 193 -9.19 -2.24 -11.22
C ALA A 193 -10.02 -3.04 -10.21
N ARG A 194 -10.88 -2.37 -9.43
CA ARG A 194 -11.74 -3.03 -8.44
C ARG A 194 -12.79 -3.94 -9.06
N TRP A 195 -13.41 -3.53 -10.16
CA TRP A 195 -14.35 -4.41 -10.89
C TRP A 195 -13.63 -5.63 -11.45
N CYS A 196 -12.47 -5.44 -12.08
CA CYS A 196 -11.70 -6.54 -12.64
C CYS A 196 -11.26 -7.56 -11.60
N LEU A 197 -10.80 -7.08 -10.42
CA LEU A 197 -10.44 -7.94 -9.30
C LEU A 197 -11.65 -8.71 -8.79
N ALA A 198 -12.76 -8.04 -8.53
CA ALA A 198 -13.99 -8.67 -8.03
C ALA A 198 -14.52 -9.73 -9.00
N THR A 199 -14.50 -9.45 -10.30
CA THR A 199 -14.92 -10.38 -11.35
C THR A 199 -14.03 -11.62 -11.42
N ALA A 200 -12.70 -11.44 -11.40
CA ALA A 200 -11.75 -12.56 -11.41
C ALA A 200 -11.92 -13.45 -10.17
N VAL A 201 -12.04 -12.85 -9.00
CA VAL A 201 -12.25 -13.57 -7.73
C VAL A 201 -13.57 -14.32 -7.73
N GLY A 202 -14.67 -13.67 -8.13
CA GLY A 202 -15.99 -14.31 -8.22
C GLY A 202 -15.98 -15.51 -9.17
N TYR A 203 -15.33 -15.39 -10.33
CA TYR A 203 -15.19 -16.50 -11.27
C TYR A 203 -14.33 -17.64 -10.67
N ALA A 204 -13.22 -17.30 -10.01
CA ALA A 204 -12.33 -18.30 -9.41
C ALA A 204 -13.00 -19.06 -8.25
N GLN A 205 -13.99 -18.45 -7.58
CA GLN A 205 -14.77 -19.09 -6.51
C GLN A 205 -15.81 -20.11 -7.02
N VAL A 206 -16.27 -19.97 -8.27
CA VAL A 206 -17.36 -20.81 -8.80
C VAL A 206 -16.93 -21.76 -9.91
N ARG A 207 -15.99 -21.36 -10.76
CA ARG A 207 -15.54 -22.18 -11.90
C ARG A 207 -14.81 -23.43 -11.45
N GLU A 208 -15.20 -24.58 -11.96
CA GLU A 208 -14.56 -25.86 -11.69
C GLU A 208 -13.78 -26.38 -12.90
N GLN A 209 -12.58 -26.85 -12.67
CA GLN A 209 -11.73 -27.59 -13.61
C GLN A 209 -10.88 -28.60 -12.81
N PHE A 210 -10.54 -29.72 -13.43
CA PHE A 210 -9.76 -30.79 -12.79
C PHE A 210 -10.38 -31.29 -11.47
N GLY A 211 -11.72 -31.27 -11.40
CA GLY A 211 -12.48 -31.77 -10.24
C GLY A 211 -12.54 -30.84 -9.04
N GLN A 212 -12.08 -29.58 -9.16
CA GLN A 212 -12.12 -28.60 -8.08
C GLN A 212 -12.27 -27.17 -8.61
N LYS A 213 -12.63 -26.24 -7.74
CA LYS A 213 -12.73 -24.81 -8.05
C LYS A 213 -11.36 -24.26 -8.43
N ILE A 214 -11.28 -23.45 -9.50
CA ILE A 214 -9.99 -22.97 -9.98
C ILE A 214 -9.27 -22.09 -8.96
N GLY A 215 -9.99 -21.39 -8.08
CA GLY A 215 -9.43 -20.59 -6.99
C GLY A 215 -8.72 -21.42 -5.91
N SER A 216 -8.86 -22.75 -5.87
CA SER A 216 -8.07 -23.63 -4.99
C SER A 216 -6.66 -23.87 -5.52
N PHE A 217 -6.43 -23.72 -6.84
CA PHE A 217 -5.08 -23.84 -7.40
C PHE A 217 -4.21 -22.66 -6.97
N GLN A 218 -3.03 -22.95 -6.45
CA GLN A 218 -2.10 -21.94 -5.95
C GLN A 218 -1.77 -20.87 -7.00
N ALA A 219 -1.58 -21.25 -8.26
CA ALA A 219 -1.27 -20.32 -9.34
C ALA A 219 -2.38 -19.28 -9.57
N ILE A 220 -3.65 -19.70 -9.55
CA ILE A 220 -4.80 -18.78 -9.68
C ILE A 220 -4.95 -17.93 -8.42
N LYS A 221 -4.78 -18.53 -7.25
CA LYS A 221 -4.82 -17.83 -5.96
C LYS A 221 -3.77 -16.73 -5.90
N HIS A 222 -2.54 -17.00 -6.34
CA HIS A 222 -1.45 -16.03 -6.38
C HIS A 222 -1.70 -14.93 -7.40
N LEU A 223 -2.22 -15.27 -8.58
CA LEU A 223 -2.58 -14.25 -9.58
C LEU A 223 -3.65 -13.29 -9.04
N CYS A 224 -4.68 -13.79 -8.36
CA CYS A 224 -5.68 -12.93 -7.70
C CYS A 224 -5.07 -12.10 -6.57
N ALA A 225 -4.11 -12.63 -5.81
CA ALA A 225 -3.41 -11.88 -4.78
C ALA A 225 -2.53 -10.77 -5.37
N GLU A 226 -1.84 -11.00 -6.48
CA GLU A 226 -1.08 -9.98 -7.22
C GLU A 226 -1.99 -8.89 -7.79
N MET A 227 -3.17 -9.27 -8.30
CA MET A 227 -4.19 -8.32 -8.71
C MET A 227 -4.66 -7.45 -7.53
N LEU A 228 -4.82 -8.04 -6.34
CA LEU A 228 -5.17 -7.31 -5.11
C LEU A 228 -4.06 -6.32 -4.72
N GLU A 229 -2.78 -6.75 -4.67
CA GLU A 229 -1.64 -5.89 -4.38
C GLU A 229 -1.63 -4.66 -5.32
N THR A 230 -1.88 -4.88 -6.61
CA THR A 230 -1.91 -3.83 -7.63
C THR A 230 -3.14 -2.94 -7.49
N ALA A 231 -4.34 -3.50 -7.31
CA ALA A 231 -5.58 -2.73 -7.16
C ALA A 231 -5.57 -1.85 -5.90
N GLU A 232 -4.97 -2.34 -4.80
CA GLU A 232 -4.77 -1.55 -3.58
C GLU A 232 -3.79 -0.39 -3.81
N SER A 233 -2.73 -0.61 -4.59
CA SER A 233 -1.77 0.44 -4.98
C SER A 233 -2.43 1.52 -5.84
N VAL A 234 -3.20 1.11 -6.86
CA VAL A 234 -3.98 2.01 -7.73
C VAL A 234 -4.95 2.83 -6.91
N THR A 235 -5.70 2.18 -6.03
CA THR A 235 -6.69 2.84 -5.18
C THR A 235 -6.04 3.85 -4.23
N ALA A 236 -4.94 3.48 -3.58
CA ALA A 236 -4.23 4.37 -2.66
C ALA A 236 -3.72 5.63 -3.38
N ALA A 237 -3.11 5.49 -4.56
CA ALA A 237 -2.63 6.62 -5.35
C ALA A 237 -3.77 7.52 -5.86
N ALA A 238 -4.88 6.94 -6.32
CA ALA A 238 -6.04 7.68 -6.82
C ALA A 238 -6.71 8.53 -5.73
N TRP A 239 -6.83 7.97 -4.54
CA TRP A 239 -7.48 8.68 -3.43
C TRP A 239 -6.56 9.74 -2.81
N ASP A 240 -5.24 9.46 -2.76
CA ASP A 240 -4.27 10.43 -2.29
C ASP A 240 -4.25 11.69 -3.16
N VAL A 241 -4.14 11.53 -4.48
CA VAL A 241 -4.12 12.69 -5.39
C VAL A 241 -5.42 13.48 -5.37
N ALA A 242 -6.57 12.82 -5.21
CA ALA A 242 -7.86 13.50 -5.09
C ALA A 242 -8.00 14.28 -3.77
N SER A 243 -7.47 13.73 -2.67
CA SER A 243 -7.54 14.35 -1.35
C SER A 243 -6.69 15.61 -1.20
N VAL A 244 -5.59 15.73 -1.95
CA VAL A 244 -4.67 16.87 -1.87
C VAL A 244 -4.94 17.92 -2.96
N ALA A 245 -5.86 17.65 -3.87
CA ALA A 245 -6.15 18.55 -4.97
C ALA A 245 -6.61 19.93 -4.49
N GLY A 246 -5.92 20.97 -4.95
CA GLY A 246 -6.24 22.38 -4.65
C GLY A 246 -5.74 22.89 -3.28
N ALA A 247 -5.12 22.05 -2.43
CA ALA A 247 -4.65 22.46 -1.11
C ALA A 247 -3.21 23.01 -1.14
N ASP A 248 -2.28 22.28 -1.76
CA ASP A 248 -0.86 22.60 -1.88
C ASP A 248 -0.38 22.15 -3.26
N ASP A 249 0.05 23.08 -4.09
CA ASP A 249 0.42 22.82 -5.49
C ASP A 249 1.60 21.84 -5.62
N GLU A 250 2.61 21.94 -4.75
CA GLU A 250 3.78 21.05 -4.78
C GLU A 250 3.36 19.62 -4.39
N GLN A 251 2.58 19.47 -3.32
CA GLN A 251 2.08 18.19 -2.86
C GLN A 251 1.09 17.57 -3.84
N TRP A 252 0.23 18.37 -4.45
CA TRP A 252 -0.69 17.91 -5.48
C TRP A 252 0.05 17.44 -6.73
N GLN A 253 1.09 18.18 -7.19
CA GLN A 253 1.90 17.76 -8.33
C GLN A 253 2.63 16.45 -8.03
N PHE A 254 3.22 16.34 -6.84
CA PHE A 254 3.89 15.10 -6.42
C PHE A 254 2.92 13.91 -6.39
N ALA A 255 1.74 14.06 -5.80
CA ALA A 255 0.72 13.03 -5.76
C ALA A 255 0.18 12.67 -7.16
N ALA A 256 0.03 13.66 -8.06
CA ALA A 256 -0.38 13.42 -9.43
C ALA A 256 0.67 12.62 -10.23
N ASP A 257 1.96 12.91 -10.02
CA ASP A 257 3.03 12.13 -10.65
C ASP A 257 3.11 10.70 -10.08
N VAL A 258 2.85 10.50 -8.77
CA VAL A 258 2.71 9.16 -8.18
C VAL A 258 1.54 8.41 -8.82
N ALA A 259 0.37 9.06 -8.95
CA ALA A 259 -0.80 8.45 -9.59
C ALA A 259 -0.54 8.12 -11.06
N ALA A 260 0.13 9.00 -11.81
CA ALA A 260 0.51 8.77 -13.21
C ALA A 260 1.48 7.59 -13.36
N ALA A 261 2.44 7.44 -12.43
CA ALA A 261 3.41 6.36 -12.46
C ALA A 261 2.84 4.98 -12.05
N VAL A 262 1.75 4.94 -11.26
CA VAL A 262 1.23 3.70 -10.67
C VAL A 262 -0.16 3.32 -11.15
N ALA A 263 -1.09 4.28 -11.22
CA ALA A 263 -2.51 3.95 -11.32
C ALA A 263 -2.91 3.37 -12.69
N PHE A 264 -2.40 3.92 -13.77
CA PHE A 264 -2.88 3.56 -15.11
C PHE A 264 -2.29 2.24 -15.60
N ASP A 265 -0.99 2.05 -15.45
CA ASP A 265 -0.35 0.76 -15.75
C ASP A 265 -0.85 -0.33 -14.82
N GLY A 266 -1.11 0.01 -13.54
CA GLY A 266 -1.73 -0.88 -12.56
C GLY A 266 -3.12 -1.34 -12.98
N ALA A 267 -4.00 -0.42 -13.38
CA ALA A 267 -5.35 -0.76 -13.88
C ALA A 267 -5.31 -1.67 -15.11
N VAL A 268 -4.40 -1.39 -16.05
CA VAL A 268 -4.17 -2.25 -17.24
C VAL A 268 -3.68 -3.64 -16.81
N ALA A 269 -2.77 -3.73 -15.85
CA ALA A 269 -2.26 -5.01 -15.34
C ALA A 269 -3.37 -5.84 -14.69
N VAL A 270 -4.22 -5.21 -13.85
CA VAL A 270 -5.36 -5.89 -13.21
C VAL A 270 -6.39 -6.33 -14.23
N ALA A 271 -6.68 -5.52 -15.26
CA ALA A 271 -7.61 -5.91 -16.33
C ALA A 271 -7.09 -7.09 -17.15
N LYS A 272 -5.79 -7.13 -17.46
CA LYS A 272 -5.14 -8.30 -18.10
C LYS A 272 -5.21 -9.53 -17.19
N GLY A 273 -4.97 -9.37 -15.89
CA GLY A 273 -5.08 -10.45 -14.90
C GLY A 273 -6.49 -11.03 -14.85
N CYS A 274 -7.52 -10.17 -14.91
CA CYS A 274 -8.92 -10.60 -14.97
C CYS A 274 -9.18 -11.48 -16.19
N ILE A 275 -8.77 -11.05 -17.38
CA ILE A 275 -8.90 -11.84 -18.61
C ILE A 275 -8.17 -13.18 -18.48
N GLN A 276 -6.98 -13.19 -17.88
CA GLN A 276 -6.20 -14.41 -17.68
C GLN A 276 -6.90 -15.40 -16.75
N VAL A 277 -7.50 -14.93 -15.63
CA VAL A 277 -8.26 -15.80 -14.70
C VAL A 277 -9.51 -16.36 -15.36
N LEU A 278 -10.21 -15.56 -16.17
CA LEU A 278 -11.39 -15.96 -16.92
C LEU A 278 -11.05 -17.00 -18.00
N GLY A 279 -9.82 -17.02 -18.52
CA GLY A 279 -9.40 -17.92 -19.59
C GLY A 279 -10.12 -17.62 -20.91
N GLY A 280 -10.51 -18.67 -21.64
CA GLY A 280 -11.09 -18.51 -22.99
C GLY A 280 -12.27 -17.55 -23.09
N ILE A 281 -13.18 -17.55 -22.10
CA ILE A 281 -14.35 -16.64 -22.12
C ILE A 281 -13.92 -15.18 -21.97
N GLY A 282 -12.87 -14.89 -21.19
CA GLY A 282 -12.34 -13.54 -21.01
C GLY A 282 -11.76 -12.92 -22.28
N PHE A 283 -11.39 -13.74 -23.26
CA PHE A 283 -10.88 -13.31 -24.56
C PHE A 283 -11.98 -13.05 -25.59
N THR A 284 -13.23 -13.38 -25.29
CA THR A 284 -14.36 -13.23 -26.21
C THR A 284 -15.12 -11.92 -25.97
N PHE A 285 -15.87 -11.49 -26.99
CA PHE A 285 -16.80 -10.35 -26.88
C PHE A 285 -18.03 -10.68 -26.02
N GLU A 286 -18.28 -11.94 -25.67
CA GLU A 286 -19.39 -12.37 -24.82
C GLU A 286 -19.20 -11.94 -23.37
N HIS A 287 -17.95 -11.79 -22.90
CA HIS A 287 -17.62 -11.35 -21.55
C HIS A 287 -17.20 -9.88 -21.51
N ASP A 288 -17.55 -9.16 -20.45
CA ASP A 288 -17.31 -7.72 -20.34
C ASP A 288 -15.84 -7.33 -20.05
N ALA A 289 -14.97 -8.27 -19.69
CA ALA A 289 -13.59 -7.97 -19.27
C ALA A 289 -12.80 -7.14 -20.29
N HIS A 290 -13.03 -7.35 -21.60
CA HIS A 290 -12.36 -6.58 -22.64
C HIS A 290 -12.80 -5.09 -22.65
N LEU A 291 -14.01 -4.77 -22.23
CA LEU A 291 -14.48 -3.36 -22.12
C LEU A 291 -13.68 -2.62 -21.06
N TYR A 292 -13.41 -3.26 -19.94
CA TYR A 292 -12.60 -2.68 -18.87
C TYR A 292 -11.12 -2.57 -19.24
N LEU A 293 -10.56 -3.54 -19.98
CA LEU A 293 -9.20 -3.40 -20.52
C LEU A 293 -9.11 -2.23 -21.50
N ARG A 294 -10.12 -2.04 -22.37
CA ARG A 294 -10.19 -0.90 -23.30
C ARG A 294 -10.28 0.44 -22.55
N ARG A 295 -11.12 0.52 -21.52
CA ARG A 295 -11.22 1.70 -20.65
C ARG A 295 -9.86 1.98 -19.96
N ALA A 296 -9.20 0.98 -19.35
CA ALA A 296 -7.90 1.15 -18.72
C ALA A 296 -6.83 1.67 -19.68
N LEU A 297 -6.79 1.13 -20.90
CA LEU A 297 -5.86 1.58 -21.95
C LEU A 297 -6.17 3.01 -22.42
N GLY A 298 -7.45 3.38 -22.51
CA GLY A 298 -7.89 4.75 -22.81
C GLY A 298 -7.45 5.74 -21.74
N LEU A 299 -7.68 5.41 -20.47
CA LEU A 299 -7.26 6.25 -19.33
C LEU A 299 -5.72 6.40 -19.29
N ARG A 300 -4.97 5.35 -19.57
CA ARG A 300 -3.51 5.42 -19.67
C ARG A 300 -3.07 6.36 -20.78
N ALA A 301 -3.72 6.35 -21.94
CA ALA A 301 -3.40 7.25 -23.03
C ALA A 301 -3.71 8.74 -22.67
N ILE A 302 -4.75 8.99 -21.89
CA ILE A 302 -5.10 10.33 -21.36
C ILE A 302 -4.04 10.82 -20.36
N ALA A 303 -3.59 9.93 -19.45
CA ALA A 303 -2.62 10.29 -18.40
C ALA A 303 -1.22 10.58 -18.96
N GLY A 304 -0.87 9.97 -20.10
CA GLY A 304 0.44 10.13 -20.73
C GLY A 304 1.46 9.07 -20.29
N ASP A 305 2.74 9.41 -20.43
CA ASP A 305 3.85 8.51 -20.20
C ASP A 305 4.17 8.39 -18.69
N SER A 306 4.10 7.16 -18.16
CA SER A 306 4.44 6.86 -16.76
C SER A 306 5.92 7.12 -16.45
N ASP A 307 6.83 6.90 -17.40
CA ASP A 307 8.26 7.16 -17.22
C ASP A 307 8.56 8.67 -17.11
N ALA A 308 7.84 9.49 -17.89
CA ALA A 308 7.96 10.94 -17.79
C ALA A 308 7.47 11.46 -16.41
N ALA A 309 6.41 10.88 -15.86
CA ALA A 309 5.95 11.20 -14.51
C ALA A 309 6.97 10.75 -13.46
N ALA A 310 7.53 9.56 -13.63
CA ALA A 310 8.59 9.04 -12.77
C ALA A 310 9.87 9.92 -12.81
N GLU A 311 10.28 10.43 -13.98
CA GLU A 311 11.40 11.37 -14.06
C GLU A 311 11.14 12.66 -13.28
N ARG A 312 9.90 13.20 -13.31
CA ARG A 312 9.52 14.37 -12.48
C ARG A 312 9.56 14.03 -10.99
N LEU A 313 9.11 12.85 -10.58
CA LEU A 313 9.23 12.38 -9.19
C LEU A 313 10.68 12.31 -8.74
N THR A 314 11.58 11.82 -9.59
CA THR A 314 13.01 11.81 -9.29
C THR A 314 13.54 13.22 -9.09
N ALA A 315 13.21 14.16 -9.97
CA ALA A 315 13.63 15.55 -9.85
C ALA A 315 13.08 16.19 -8.55
N ALA A 316 11.82 15.98 -8.24
CA ALA A 316 11.21 16.46 -7.01
C ALA A 316 11.88 15.84 -5.76
N ALA A 317 12.12 14.52 -5.77
CA ALA A 317 12.76 13.82 -4.66
C ALA A 317 14.20 14.29 -4.42
N VAL A 318 14.98 14.53 -5.48
CA VAL A 318 16.34 15.10 -5.41
C VAL A 318 16.31 16.53 -4.86
N ALA A 319 15.27 17.31 -5.19
CA ALA A 319 15.04 18.64 -4.62
C ALA A 319 14.56 18.60 -3.14
N GLY A 320 14.41 17.42 -2.55
CA GLY A 320 13.99 17.25 -1.15
C GLY A 320 12.48 17.16 -0.95
N VAL A 321 11.68 17.19 -2.02
CA VAL A 321 10.22 17.06 -1.91
C VAL A 321 9.87 15.61 -1.56
N ARG A 322 8.97 15.44 -0.59
CA ARG A 322 8.38 14.17 -0.18
C ARG A 322 6.89 14.35 0.03
N ARG A 323 6.11 13.32 -0.26
CA ARG A 323 4.67 13.34 0.04
C ARG A 323 4.45 13.42 1.55
N ARG A 324 3.79 14.47 1.99
CA ARG A 324 3.36 14.67 3.38
C ARG A 324 1.87 14.35 3.47
N VAL A 325 1.53 13.40 4.31
CA VAL A 325 0.14 13.06 4.59
C VAL A 325 -0.19 13.59 5.97
N GLU A 326 -0.99 14.64 6.02
CA GLU A 326 -1.53 15.16 7.26
C GLU A 326 -2.79 14.37 7.60
N LEU A 327 -2.81 13.80 8.80
CA LEU A 327 -4.01 13.17 9.35
C LEU A 327 -4.79 14.24 10.10
N ASP A 328 -6.04 14.47 9.69
CA ASP A 328 -6.96 15.24 10.51
C ASP A 328 -7.29 14.42 11.76
N LEU A 329 -6.84 14.91 12.89
CA LEU A 329 -7.09 14.29 14.20
C LEU A 329 -8.30 14.91 14.90
N GLU A 330 -9.07 15.77 14.21
CA GLU A 330 -10.31 16.39 14.71
C GLU A 330 -10.09 17.15 16.02
N GLY A 331 -8.90 17.76 16.19
CA GLY A 331 -8.50 18.47 17.41
C GLY A 331 -8.20 17.57 18.62
N ARG A 332 -8.29 16.24 18.47
CA ARG A 332 -8.01 15.28 19.57
C ARG A 332 -6.55 15.28 20.01
N ASP A 333 -5.65 15.79 19.19
CA ASP A 333 -4.22 15.90 19.48
C ASP A 333 -3.86 17.10 20.35
N GLU A 334 -4.68 18.14 20.39
CA GLU A 334 -4.42 19.38 21.16
C GLU A 334 -4.14 19.09 22.64
N ALA A 335 -4.90 18.17 23.23
CA ALA A 335 -4.79 17.82 24.64
C ALA A 335 -3.47 17.15 25.02
N VAL A 336 -2.78 16.50 24.09
CA VAL A 336 -1.58 15.68 24.36
C VAL A 336 -0.31 16.23 23.71
N ARG A 337 -0.44 17.08 22.69
CA ARG A 337 0.69 17.53 21.85
C ARG A 337 1.76 18.31 22.62
N ASP A 338 1.36 19.22 23.50
CA ASP A 338 2.32 20.05 24.24
C ASP A 338 3.14 19.23 25.26
N GLU A 339 2.50 18.27 25.93
CA GLU A 339 3.18 17.34 26.83
C GLU A 339 4.16 16.46 26.04
N VAL A 340 3.70 15.88 24.93
CA VAL A 340 4.53 15.02 24.08
C VAL A 340 5.72 15.80 23.55
N ARG A 341 5.51 17.01 23.05
CA ARG A 341 6.57 17.89 22.55
C ARG A 341 7.63 18.15 23.63
N THR A 342 7.20 18.54 24.81
CA THR A 342 8.08 18.82 25.95
C THR A 342 8.94 17.59 26.29
N ASN A 343 8.33 16.41 26.35
CA ASN A 343 9.04 15.17 26.63
C ASN A 343 10.04 14.80 25.52
N VAL A 344 9.64 14.95 24.25
CA VAL A 344 10.52 14.68 23.10
C VAL A 344 11.71 15.62 23.08
N GLU A 345 11.51 16.92 23.31
CA GLU A 345 12.59 17.90 23.39
C GLU A 345 13.55 17.60 24.55
N ARG A 346 13.03 17.17 25.70
CA ARG A 346 13.84 16.72 26.84
C ARG A 346 14.69 15.50 26.47
N ILE A 347 14.12 14.50 25.79
CA ILE A 347 14.86 13.32 25.36
C ILE A 347 15.93 13.68 24.32
N ALA A 348 15.61 14.56 23.36
CA ALA A 348 16.55 14.99 22.33
C ALA A 348 17.78 15.71 22.90
N ALA A 349 17.60 16.45 24.00
CA ALA A 349 18.67 17.17 24.70
C ALA A 349 19.62 16.25 25.48
N LEU A 350 19.25 14.99 25.75
CA LEU A 350 20.10 14.04 26.47
C LEU A 350 21.25 13.51 25.60
N PRO A 351 22.38 13.13 26.20
CA PRO A 351 23.39 12.32 25.53
C PRO A 351 22.78 11.04 24.96
N GLU A 352 23.31 10.57 23.82
CA GLU A 352 22.76 9.40 23.10
C GLU A 352 22.61 8.16 24.01
N GLY A 353 23.60 7.88 24.87
CA GLY A 353 23.58 6.73 25.78
C GLY A 353 22.48 6.79 26.87
N GLU A 354 21.91 7.98 27.14
CA GLU A 354 20.86 8.16 28.15
C GLU A 354 19.45 8.16 27.52
N ARG A 355 19.35 8.34 26.22
CA ARG A 355 18.06 8.48 25.52
C ARG A 355 17.19 7.25 25.66
N ARG A 356 17.76 6.04 25.59
CA ARG A 356 17.00 4.79 25.70
C ARG A 356 16.24 4.71 27.03
N ALA A 357 16.91 5.00 28.15
CA ALA A 357 16.28 5.01 29.46
C ALA A 357 15.13 6.03 29.51
N ALA A 358 15.34 7.23 28.98
CA ALA A 358 14.31 8.26 28.91
C ALA A 358 13.11 7.87 28.02
N PHE A 359 13.33 7.17 26.91
CA PHE A 359 12.25 6.60 26.10
C PHE A 359 11.43 5.56 26.86
N VAL A 360 12.08 4.73 27.69
CA VAL A 360 11.41 3.73 28.53
C VAL A 360 10.61 4.42 29.63
N GLU A 361 11.19 5.42 30.32
CA GLU A 361 10.55 6.15 31.42
C GLU A 361 9.31 6.93 30.96
N THR A 362 9.36 7.53 29.77
CA THR A 362 8.20 8.24 29.19
C THR A 362 7.17 7.30 28.60
N GLY A 363 7.49 6.02 28.42
CA GLY A 363 6.66 5.07 27.67
C GLY A 363 6.68 5.27 26.16
N TYR A 364 7.51 6.20 25.63
CA TYR A 364 7.52 6.54 24.19
C TYR A 364 8.28 5.54 23.33
N LEU A 365 9.00 4.60 23.95
CA LEU A 365 9.63 3.49 23.20
C LEU A 365 8.57 2.58 22.59
N THR A 366 7.56 2.22 23.37
CA THR A 366 6.47 1.31 23.00
C THR A 366 5.12 1.87 23.49
N PRO A 367 4.66 3.01 22.95
CA PRO A 367 3.54 3.77 23.55
C PRO A 367 2.23 2.98 23.62
N HIS A 368 2.01 2.03 22.72
CA HIS A 368 0.82 1.18 22.67
C HIS A 368 0.81 0.03 23.70
N TRP A 369 1.96 -0.27 24.33
CA TRP A 369 2.01 -1.32 25.35
C TRP A 369 1.34 -0.84 26.64
N PRO A 370 0.81 -1.78 27.45
CA PRO A 370 0.14 -1.39 28.71
C PRO A 370 1.12 -0.81 29.74
N ALA A 371 0.62 0.05 30.59
CA ALA A 371 1.37 0.53 31.74
C ALA A 371 1.75 -0.66 32.66
N PRO A 372 2.93 -0.65 33.30
CA PRO A 372 3.92 0.45 33.37
C PRO A 372 4.98 0.39 32.24
N TYR A 373 4.83 -0.44 31.24
CA TYR A 373 5.83 -0.70 30.19
C TYR A 373 5.66 0.16 28.95
N GLY A 374 4.53 0.77 28.79
CA GLY A 374 4.15 1.79 27.84
C GLY A 374 3.08 2.66 28.43
N LEU A 375 2.34 3.39 27.59
CA LEU A 375 1.25 4.30 27.99
C LEU A 375 -0.14 3.69 27.86
N GLY A 376 -0.28 2.51 27.22
CA GLY A 376 -1.57 2.06 26.71
C GLY A 376 -2.17 3.09 25.75
N ALA A 377 -1.31 3.81 25.05
CA ALA A 377 -1.69 4.98 24.26
C ALA A 377 -2.69 4.61 23.18
N ASP A 378 -3.75 5.42 23.09
CA ASP A 378 -4.64 5.39 21.96
C ASP A 378 -3.91 5.77 20.65
N PRO A 379 -4.48 5.47 19.48
CA PRO A 379 -3.82 5.74 18.21
C PRO A 379 -3.51 7.23 17.96
N VAL A 380 -4.31 8.18 18.49
CA VAL A 380 -4.03 9.63 18.36
C VAL A 380 -2.74 9.97 19.08
N THR A 381 -2.62 9.56 20.32
CA THR A 381 -1.41 9.77 21.13
C THR A 381 -0.18 9.16 20.48
N GLN A 382 -0.30 7.95 19.90
CA GLN A 382 0.81 7.32 19.17
C GLN A 382 1.25 8.15 17.97
N ILE A 383 0.30 8.66 17.18
CA ILE A 383 0.58 9.53 16.01
C ILE A 383 1.27 10.81 16.44
N VAL A 384 0.78 11.46 17.50
CA VAL A 384 1.38 12.70 18.02
C VAL A 384 2.83 12.46 18.46
N ILE A 385 3.08 11.34 19.17
CA ILE A 385 4.46 10.96 19.55
C ILE A 385 5.34 10.78 18.31
N ASP A 386 4.85 10.10 17.28
CA ASP A 386 5.60 9.88 16.03
C ASP A 386 5.88 11.18 15.30
N GLN A 387 4.91 12.10 15.24
CA GLN A 387 5.07 13.41 14.61
C GLN A 387 6.11 14.28 15.36
N GLU A 388 6.04 14.33 16.68
CA GLU A 388 6.97 15.14 17.46
C GLU A 388 8.39 14.54 17.45
N LEU A 389 8.54 13.21 17.46
CA LEU A 389 9.83 12.54 17.26
C LEU A 389 10.41 12.86 15.88
N ALA A 390 9.60 12.81 14.83
CA ALA A 390 10.03 13.16 13.48
C ALA A 390 10.45 14.64 13.37
N ARG A 391 9.69 15.55 14.01
CA ARG A 391 10.01 16.99 14.07
C ARG A 391 11.36 17.22 14.76
N ALA A 392 11.64 16.49 15.83
CA ALA A 392 12.89 16.57 16.57
C ALA A 392 14.04 15.78 15.93
N GLN A 393 13.82 15.12 14.79
CA GLN A 393 14.76 14.20 14.14
C GLN A 393 15.31 13.11 15.10
N LEU A 394 14.48 12.66 16.01
CA LEU A 394 14.82 11.69 17.05
C LEU A 394 14.23 10.31 16.71
N ALA A 395 15.11 9.35 16.51
CA ALA A 395 14.70 7.96 16.26
C ALA A 395 14.52 7.18 17.57
N ARG A 396 13.49 6.32 17.62
CA ARG A 396 13.38 5.33 18.71
C ARG A 396 14.52 4.33 18.65
N PRO A 397 15.10 3.96 19.81
CA PRO A 397 16.03 2.82 19.86
C PRO A 397 15.36 1.53 19.38
N ASP A 398 16.08 0.75 18.56
CA ASP A 398 15.60 -0.55 18.12
C ASP A 398 15.61 -1.56 19.29
N ILE A 399 14.53 -2.32 19.44
CA ILE A 399 14.38 -3.40 20.42
C ILE A 399 14.48 -4.79 19.77
N VAL A 400 14.70 -4.83 18.47
CA VAL A 400 14.93 -6.05 17.66
C VAL A 400 13.90 -7.13 18.02
N ILE A 401 14.37 -8.33 18.39
CA ILE A 401 13.53 -9.50 18.71
C ILE A 401 12.66 -9.27 19.96
N ALA A 402 13.08 -8.42 20.89
CA ALA A 402 12.23 -8.04 22.02
C ALA A 402 10.89 -7.41 21.55
N GLY A 403 10.86 -6.78 20.37
CA GLY A 403 9.65 -6.17 19.78
C GLY A 403 8.51 -7.15 19.51
N TRP A 404 8.79 -8.47 19.42
CA TRP A 404 7.75 -9.50 19.27
C TRP A 404 7.80 -10.61 20.32
N ALA A 405 8.93 -10.77 21.03
CA ALA A 405 9.02 -11.68 22.17
C ALA A 405 8.25 -11.13 23.38
N VAL A 406 8.52 -9.87 23.74
CA VAL A 406 7.94 -9.23 24.94
C VAL A 406 6.43 -9.06 24.86
N PRO A 407 5.80 -8.65 23.74
CA PRO A 407 4.33 -8.65 23.64
C PRO A 407 3.68 -9.97 23.98
N THR A 408 4.31 -11.09 23.62
CA THR A 408 3.80 -12.42 23.97
C THR A 408 3.88 -12.68 25.47
N ILE A 409 4.93 -12.22 26.14
CA ILE A 409 5.07 -12.31 27.60
C ILE A 409 4.05 -11.38 28.29
N LEU A 410 3.84 -10.17 27.76
CA LEU A 410 2.84 -9.23 28.28
C LEU A 410 1.41 -9.78 28.22
N GLU A 411 1.06 -10.45 27.10
CA GLU A 411 -0.29 -10.99 26.91
C GLU A 411 -0.53 -12.30 27.68
N HIS A 412 0.47 -13.18 27.72
CA HIS A 412 0.30 -14.58 28.16
C HIS A 412 1.17 -14.99 29.34
N GLY A 413 2.16 -14.20 29.74
CA GLY A 413 3.07 -14.50 30.84
C GLY A 413 2.48 -14.24 32.21
N THR A 414 3.16 -14.74 33.26
CA THR A 414 2.85 -14.44 34.66
C THR A 414 3.36 -13.03 35.03
N ASP A 415 2.94 -12.53 36.19
CA ASP A 415 3.40 -11.22 36.69
C ASP A 415 4.92 -11.24 36.97
N GLU A 416 5.43 -12.36 37.51
CA GLU A 416 6.86 -12.57 37.75
C GLU A 416 7.65 -12.57 36.44
N GLN A 417 7.12 -13.17 35.37
CA GLN A 417 7.74 -13.15 34.06
C GLN A 417 7.74 -11.72 33.47
N ARG A 418 6.64 -10.98 33.62
CA ARG A 418 6.56 -9.57 33.17
C ARG A 418 7.58 -8.68 33.90
N GLU A 419 7.64 -8.78 35.22
CA GLU A 419 8.60 -8.02 36.04
C GLU A 419 10.06 -8.36 35.68
N ARG A 420 10.37 -9.64 35.50
CA ARG A 420 11.70 -10.12 35.20
C ARG A 420 12.20 -9.71 33.83
N PHE A 421 11.33 -9.73 32.79
CA PHE A 421 11.78 -9.66 31.41
C PHE A 421 11.45 -8.36 30.70
N VAL A 422 10.31 -7.70 30.99
CA VAL A 422 9.85 -6.61 30.11
C VAL A 422 10.75 -5.38 30.22
N ARG A 423 10.90 -4.81 31.42
CA ARG A 423 11.69 -3.58 31.58
C ARG A 423 13.17 -3.76 31.20
N PRO A 424 13.88 -4.83 31.60
CA PRO A 424 15.26 -5.03 31.17
C PRO A 424 15.40 -5.19 29.64
N SER A 425 14.42 -5.79 28.97
CA SER A 425 14.40 -5.87 27.49
C SER A 425 14.27 -4.51 26.83
N LEU A 426 13.42 -3.64 27.37
CA LEU A 426 13.25 -2.26 26.86
C LEU A 426 14.52 -1.43 27.06
N LEU A 427 15.18 -1.58 28.20
CA LEU A 427 16.46 -0.93 28.50
C LEU A 427 17.62 -1.46 27.63
N GLY A 428 17.46 -2.65 27.04
CA GLY A 428 18.52 -3.29 26.25
C GLY A 428 19.50 -4.11 27.10
N ASP A 429 19.18 -4.34 28.38
CA ASP A 429 19.95 -5.19 29.30
C ASP A 429 19.80 -6.66 28.96
N LEU A 430 18.72 -7.04 28.28
CA LEU A 430 18.45 -8.40 27.81
C LEU A 430 18.30 -8.43 26.29
N VAL A 431 19.09 -9.31 25.67
CA VAL A 431 19.05 -9.60 24.23
C VAL A 431 18.30 -10.92 24.02
N TRP A 432 17.37 -10.91 23.08
CA TRP A 432 16.53 -12.05 22.75
C TRP A 432 16.92 -12.71 21.43
N CYS A 433 16.75 -14.05 21.35
CA CYS A 433 16.68 -14.77 20.08
C CYS A 433 15.37 -15.55 19.96
N GLN A 434 15.01 -15.93 18.73
CA GLN A 434 13.80 -16.70 18.45
C GLN A 434 14.15 -18.11 18.01
N LEU A 435 13.80 -19.12 18.81
CA LEU A 435 14.08 -20.53 18.61
C LEU A 435 12.83 -21.26 18.10
N PHE A 436 12.34 -20.87 16.92
CA PHE A 436 11.11 -21.41 16.34
C PHE A 436 11.40 -22.41 15.22
N SER A 437 11.99 -21.95 14.14
CA SER A 437 12.22 -22.74 12.93
C SER A 437 13.21 -23.89 13.14
N GLU A 438 12.99 -24.99 12.43
CA GLU A 438 13.87 -26.16 12.40
C GLU A 438 14.22 -26.50 10.95
N PRO A 439 15.27 -27.31 10.68
CA PRO A 439 15.63 -27.70 9.32
C PRO A 439 14.48 -28.32 8.52
N GLY A 440 13.54 -28.99 9.21
CA GLY A 440 12.35 -29.62 8.59
C GLY A 440 11.02 -28.86 8.82
N ALA A 441 11.02 -27.72 9.51
CA ALA A 441 9.81 -27.00 9.90
C ALA A 441 10.03 -25.48 9.86
N GLY A 442 9.97 -24.91 8.67
CA GLY A 442 10.00 -23.45 8.42
C GLY A 442 8.59 -22.92 8.21
N SER A 443 8.12 -22.88 6.96
CA SER A 443 6.75 -22.41 6.63
C SER A 443 5.65 -23.26 7.28
N ASP A 444 5.85 -24.57 7.42
CA ASP A 444 5.01 -25.47 8.22
C ASP A 444 5.54 -25.60 9.65
N LEU A 445 5.62 -24.46 10.36
CA LEU A 445 6.19 -24.36 11.70
C LEU A 445 5.56 -25.32 12.70
N ALA A 446 4.25 -25.59 12.58
CA ALA A 446 3.54 -26.52 13.46
C ALA A 446 4.06 -27.98 13.39
N SER A 447 4.86 -28.31 12.36
CA SER A 447 5.51 -29.61 12.20
C SER A 447 6.85 -29.73 12.93
N LEU A 448 7.18 -28.77 13.81
CA LEU A 448 8.41 -28.78 14.63
C LEU A 448 8.54 -30.08 15.44
N ARG A 449 9.79 -30.50 15.67
CA ARG A 449 10.17 -31.78 16.32
C ARG A 449 11.03 -31.63 17.55
N THR A 450 11.55 -30.45 17.88
CA THR A 450 12.21 -30.20 19.16
C THR A 450 11.28 -30.69 20.25
N ARG A 451 11.71 -31.68 21.03
CA ARG A 451 10.90 -32.29 22.09
C ARG A 451 11.17 -31.61 23.43
N ALA A 452 10.15 -31.59 24.27
CA ALA A 452 10.25 -31.20 25.67
C ALA A 452 9.72 -32.36 26.54
N GLU A 453 10.60 -32.94 27.32
CA GLU A 453 10.27 -34.05 28.21
C GLU A 453 10.07 -33.55 29.64
N ARG A 454 8.99 -33.95 30.29
CA ARG A 454 8.69 -33.55 31.66
C ARG A 454 9.65 -34.20 32.64
N VAL A 455 10.23 -33.40 33.53
CA VAL A 455 11.10 -33.83 34.62
C VAL A 455 10.73 -33.12 35.92
N ASP A 456 11.35 -33.51 37.05
CA ASP A 456 11.14 -32.83 38.32
C ASP A 456 11.52 -31.34 38.22
N GLY A 457 10.57 -30.47 38.54
CA GLY A 457 10.75 -29.01 38.56
C GLY A 457 10.84 -28.32 37.20
N GLY A 458 10.64 -29.06 36.08
CA GLY A 458 10.77 -28.44 34.76
C GLY A 458 10.67 -29.38 33.58
N TRP A 459 11.39 -29.03 32.54
CA TRP A 459 11.43 -29.71 31.25
C TRP A 459 12.85 -29.88 30.72
N ARG A 460 13.07 -30.94 29.96
CA ARG A 460 14.32 -31.17 29.20
C ARG A 460 14.04 -31.01 27.71
N LEU A 461 14.71 -30.03 27.07
CA LEU A 461 14.54 -29.70 25.66
C LEU A 461 15.67 -30.34 24.84
N THR A 462 15.31 -31.08 23.78
CA THR A 462 16.28 -31.66 22.83
C THR A 462 15.82 -31.43 21.40
N GLY A 463 16.67 -30.83 20.57
CA GLY A 463 16.38 -30.56 19.17
C GLY A 463 17.37 -29.61 18.53
N GLN A 464 17.04 -29.18 17.29
CA GLN A 464 17.85 -28.22 16.54
C GLN A 464 16.95 -27.10 16.03
N LYS A 465 17.37 -25.88 16.28
CA LYS A 465 16.75 -24.65 15.76
C LYS A 465 17.64 -24.00 14.72
N VAL A 466 17.04 -23.32 13.74
CA VAL A 466 17.76 -22.72 12.61
C VAL A 466 17.20 -21.34 12.29
N TRP A 467 17.98 -20.50 11.65
CA TRP A 467 17.65 -19.11 11.31
C TRP A 467 17.45 -18.21 12.54
N ASN A 468 18.21 -18.47 13.59
CA ASN A 468 18.11 -17.75 14.85
C ASN A 468 18.99 -16.50 14.80
N SER A 469 18.38 -15.33 14.60
CA SER A 469 19.10 -14.06 14.61
C SER A 469 19.72 -13.81 15.98
N VAL A 470 20.97 -13.34 16.00
CA VAL A 470 21.73 -12.90 17.17
C VAL A 470 21.82 -13.92 18.33
N ALA A 471 21.58 -15.22 18.08
CA ALA A 471 21.59 -16.25 19.14
C ALA A 471 22.94 -16.34 19.86
N GLU A 472 24.07 -16.03 19.20
CA GLU A 472 25.41 -15.96 19.79
C GLU A 472 25.54 -14.93 20.92
N ARG A 473 24.71 -13.87 20.90
CA ARG A 473 24.71 -12.76 21.86
C ARG A 473 23.48 -12.74 22.75
N ALA A 474 22.50 -13.62 22.48
CA ALA A 474 21.26 -13.64 23.21
C ALA A 474 21.45 -14.06 24.66
N ASP A 475 20.77 -13.40 25.57
CA ASP A 475 20.64 -13.79 26.97
C ASP A 475 19.48 -14.78 27.13
N TRP A 476 18.41 -14.57 26.38
CA TRP A 476 17.19 -15.38 26.41
C TRP A 476 16.70 -15.76 25.02
N GLY A 477 16.14 -16.97 24.91
CA GLY A 477 15.49 -17.47 23.71
C GLY A 477 14.00 -17.72 23.95
N ILE A 478 13.14 -17.25 23.04
CA ILE A 478 11.75 -17.72 22.98
C ILE A 478 11.72 -18.99 22.15
N CYS A 479 11.33 -20.13 22.77
CA CYS A 479 11.43 -21.45 22.17
C CYS A 479 10.07 -22.16 22.07
N LEU A 480 9.78 -22.71 20.89
CA LEU A 480 8.66 -23.65 20.71
C LEU A 480 9.19 -25.09 20.75
N ALA A 481 8.61 -25.92 21.61
CA ALA A 481 8.94 -27.33 21.66
C ALA A 481 7.69 -28.20 21.82
N ARG A 482 7.78 -29.45 21.36
CA ARG A 482 6.70 -30.43 21.41
C ARG A 482 6.66 -31.10 22.76
N THR A 483 5.62 -30.83 23.51
CA THR A 483 5.35 -31.45 24.82
C THR A 483 4.43 -32.65 24.72
N ASN A 484 3.58 -32.73 23.69
CA ASN A 484 2.70 -33.87 23.43
C ASN A 484 2.81 -34.31 21.97
N PRO A 485 3.59 -35.38 21.66
CA PRO A 485 3.78 -35.87 20.30
C PRO A 485 2.50 -36.52 19.70
N ASP A 486 1.58 -36.99 20.52
CA ASP A 486 0.36 -37.70 20.10
C ASP A 486 -0.79 -36.72 19.74
N ALA A 487 -0.63 -35.45 20.10
CA ALA A 487 -1.63 -34.43 19.79
C ALA A 487 -1.56 -33.99 18.30
N PRO A 488 -2.66 -33.47 17.74
CA PRO A 488 -2.64 -32.82 16.43
C PRO A 488 -1.55 -31.74 16.34
N LYS A 489 -0.93 -31.54 15.16
CA LYS A 489 0.28 -30.74 15.01
C LYS A 489 0.24 -29.32 15.58
N HIS A 490 -0.94 -28.69 15.63
CA HIS A 490 -1.12 -27.36 16.23
C HIS A 490 -1.44 -27.39 17.73
N ARG A 491 -1.53 -28.58 18.34
CA ARG A 491 -1.67 -28.81 19.77
C ARG A 491 -0.47 -29.60 20.26
N GLY A 492 -0.22 -29.60 21.56
CA GLY A 492 0.94 -30.29 22.10
C GLY A 492 2.26 -29.59 21.82
N ILE A 493 2.22 -28.28 21.56
CA ILE A 493 3.39 -27.38 21.51
C ILE A 493 3.33 -26.46 22.72
N THR A 494 4.43 -26.25 23.38
CA THR A 494 4.56 -25.32 24.51
C THR A 494 5.58 -24.24 24.20
N TYR A 495 5.38 -23.08 24.79
CA TYR A 495 6.22 -21.89 24.63
C TYR A 495 7.12 -21.74 25.85
N PHE A 496 8.42 -21.75 25.66
CA PHE A 496 9.44 -21.71 26.70
C PHE A 496 10.31 -20.46 26.59
N LEU A 497 10.76 -19.95 27.75
CA LEU A 497 11.84 -18.99 27.85
C LEU A 497 13.12 -19.79 28.23
N VAL A 498 14.11 -19.76 27.34
CA VAL A 498 15.35 -20.50 27.47
C VAL A 498 16.47 -19.54 27.84
N ASP A 499 17.15 -19.80 28.95
CA ASP A 499 18.35 -19.05 29.32
C ASP A 499 19.53 -19.50 28.43
N MET A 500 19.90 -18.61 27.49
CA MET A 500 20.93 -18.89 26.48
C MET A 500 22.36 -18.81 27.04
N ARG A 501 22.53 -18.17 28.20
CA ARG A 501 23.84 -17.92 28.82
C ARG A 501 24.23 -18.94 29.85
N ASN A 502 23.26 -19.38 30.67
CA ASN A 502 23.55 -20.16 31.86
C ASN A 502 23.06 -21.62 31.77
N SER A 503 22.29 -21.98 30.73
CA SER A 503 21.87 -23.36 30.52
C SER A 503 22.99 -24.20 29.93
N ASP A 504 23.23 -25.38 30.51
CA ASP A 504 24.06 -26.41 29.88
C ASP A 504 23.36 -27.05 28.68
N GLY A 505 24.15 -27.58 27.73
CA GLY A 505 23.62 -28.31 26.57
C GLY A 505 23.20 -27.44 25.40
N ILE A 506 23.51 -26.13 25.39
CA ILE A 506 23.25 -25.23 24.25
C ILE A 506 24.54 -25.06 23.45
N GLU A 507 24.47 -25.39 22.15
CA GLU A 507 25.54 -25.09 21.21
C GLU A 507 25.00 -24.16 20.12
N VAL A 508 25.65 -23.00 19.92
CA VAL A 508 25.30 -22.02 18.90
C VAL A 508 26.36 -22.07 17.79
N ARG A 509 25.92 -22.31 16.54
CA ARG A 509 26.79 -22.32 15.36
C ARG A 509 26.38 -21.23 14.39
N PRO A 510 27.34 -20.38 13.95
CA PRO A 510 27.02 -19.34 12.96
C PRO A 510 26.68 -19.96 11.62
N LEU A 511 25.63 -19.41 10.97
CA LEU A 511 25.26 -19.71 9.60
C LEU A 511 25.76 -18.60 8.69
N ARG A 512 26.67 -18.93 7.78
CA ARG A 512 27.16 -17.96 6.80
C ARG A 512 26.12 -17.78 5.68
N GLU A 513 25.60 -16.57 5.57
CA GLU A 513 24.59 -16.18 4.60
C GLU A 513 25.20 -15.80 3.24
N ILE A 514 24.32 -15.55 2.26
CA ILE A 514 24.73 -15.08 0.92
C ILE A 514 25.50 -13.75 0.96
N THR A 515 25.32 -12.95 2.01
CA THR A 515 26.08 -11.71 2.26
C THR A 515 27.54 -11.95 2.65
N GLY A 516 27.90 -13.19 2.95
CA GLY A 516 29.21 -13.56 3.49
C GLY A 516 29.33 -13.37 5.01
N LYS A 517 28.35 -12.72 5.66
CA LYS A 517 28.27 -12.57 7.12
C LYS A 517 27.50 -13.74 7.76
N ALA A 518 27.49 -13.83 9.07
CA ALA A 518 26.75 -14.82 9.83
C ALA A 518 25.85 -14.09 10.84
N LEU A 519 24.75 -13.52 10.35
CA LEU A 519 23.74 -12.86 11.20
C LEU A 519 22.78 -13.87 11.83
N PHE A 520 22.59 -15.02 11.17
CA PHE A 520 21.78 -16.12 11.65
C PHE A 520 22.64 -17.24 12.23
N ASN A 521 22.01 -18.04 13.08
CA ASN A 521 22.68 -19.17 13.74
C ASN A 521 21.81 -20.42 13.68
N GLU A 522 22.47 -21.58 13.80
CA GLU A 522 21.88 -22.82 14.26
C GLU A 522 22.06 -22.92 15.76
N VAL A 523 21.04 -23.42 16.45
CA VAL A 523 21.08 -23.65 17.89
C VAL A 523 20.72 -25.12 18.16
N PHE A 524 21.65 -25.84 18.71
CA PHE A 524 21.46 -27.22 19.16
C PHE A 524 21.14 -27.21 20.64
N LEU A 525 20.08 -27.93 20.99
CA LEU A 525 19.61 -28.13 22.35
C LEU A 525 19.80 -29.60 22.68
N ASP A 526 20.70 -29.91 23.60
CA ASP A 526 21.00 -31.28 24.07
C ASP A 526 20.67 -31.39 25.56
N ASP A 527 19.47 -31.91 25.83
CA ASP A 527 18.98 -32.13 27.20
C ASP A 527 18.93 -30.83 28.06
N VAL A 528 18.61 -29.70 27.45
CA VAL A 528 18.59 -28.37 28.09
C VAL A 528 17.49 -28.30 29.11
N PHE A 529 17.83 -28.04 30.37
CA PHE A 529 16.83 -27.89 31.44
C PHE A 529 16.19 -26.51 31.42
N VAL A 530 14.84 -26.49 31.43
CA VAL A 530 14.02 -25.29 31.53
C VAL A 530 13.06 -25.44 32.71
N PRO A 531 13.13 -24.56 33.73
CA PRO A 531 12.26 -24.59 34.89
C PRO A 531 10.78 -24.37 34.56
N ASP A 532 9.89 -24.83 35.41
CA ASP A 532 8.44 -24.66 35.22
C ASP A 532 7.97 -23.20 35.12
N ASP A 533 8.58 -22.31 35.86
CA ASP A 533 8.32 -20.88 35.87
C ASP A 533 8.79 -20.17 34.57
N MET A 534 9.48 -20.87 33.68
CA MET A 534 9.88 -20.40 32.35
C MET A 534 8.96 -20.91 31.23
N VAL A 535 7.85 -21.54 31.55
CA VAL A 535 6.77 -21.82 30.60
C VAL A 535 5.88 -20.57 30.50
N VAL A 536 5.64 -20.07 29.29
CA VAL A 536 4.68 -18.96 29.05
C VAL A 536 3.33 -19.52 28.68
N GLY A 537 2.30 -19.08 29.38
CA GLY A 537 0.92 -19.58 29.22
C GLY A 537 0.75 -21.03 29.68
N ALA A 538 -0.15 -21.78 29.03
CA ALA A 538 -0.43 -23.15 29.37
C ALA A 538 0.42 -24.14 28.57
N VAL A 539 0.75 -25.28 29.19
CA VAL A 539 1.35 -26.42 28.49
C VAL A 539 0.43 -26.88 27.36
N ASP A 540 0.98 -27.24 26.21
CA ASP A 540 0.29 -27.65 24.98
C ASP A 540 -0.49 -26.55 24.23
N ASP A 541 -0.48 -25.28 24.70
CA ASP A 541 -1.15 -24.14 24.05
C ASP A 541 -0.18 -23.15 23.37
N GLY A 542 1.07 -23.50 23.23
CA GLY A 542 2.14 -22.64 22.67
C GLY A 542 1.90 -22.17 21.22
N TRP A 543 1.06 -22.88 20.45
CA TRP A 543 0.72 -22.44 19.10
C TRP A 543 -0.09 -21.14 19.09
N LYS A 544 -0.96 -20.91 20.08
CA LYS A 544 -1.67 -19.63 20.24
C LYS A 544 -0.66 -18.49 20.47
N LEU A 545 0.30 -18.73 21.35
CA LEU A 545 1.34 -17.76 21.69
C LEU A 545 2.28 -17.48 20.49
N ALA A 546 2.63 -18.52 19.75
CA ALA A 546 3.41 -18.36 18.52
C ALA A 546 2.69 -17.42 17.49
N ARG A 547 1.37 -17.47 17.42
CA ARG A 547 0.57 -16.58 16.56
C ARG A 547 0.66 -15.13 17.01
N THR A 548 0.64 -14.84 18.31
CA THR A 548 0.87 -13.51 18.88
C THR A 548 2.28 -13.01 18.50
N THR A 549 3.30 -13.81 18.71
CA THR A 549 4.70 -13.47 18.33
C THR A 549 4.82 -13.14 16.84
N LEU A 550 4.31 -14.04 15.97
CA LEU A 550 4.39 -13.88 14.51
C LEU A 550 3.53 -12.69 13.98
N ALA A 551 2.47 -12.30 14.69
CA ALA A 551 1.69 -11.12 14.34
C ALA A 551 2.49 -9.83 14.62
N ASN A 552 3.13 -9.73 15.78
CA ASN A 552 3.98 -8.60 16.15
C ASN A 552 5.24 -8.52 15.27
N GLU A 553 5.87 -9.65 14.91
CA GLU A 553 6.98 -9.71 13.94
C GLU A 553 6.58 -9.08 12.58
N ARG A 554 5.39 -9.41 12.05
CA ARG A 554 4.89 -8.84 10.79
C ARG A 554 4.65 -7.35 10.87
N VAL A 555 4.14 -6.84 11.98
CA VAL A 555 3.95 -5.39 12.20
C VAL A 555 5.31 -4.69 12.23
N ALA A 556 6.28 -5.22 12.94
CA ALA A 556 7.62 -4.67 13.01
C ALA A 556 8.31 -4.61 11.63
N MET A 557 8.08 -5.62 10.78
CA MET A 557 8.64 -5.70 9.42
C MET A 557 7.87 -4.85 8.40
N GLY A 558 6.65 -4.43 8.70
CA GLY A 558 5.77 -3.67 7.79
C GLY A 558 5.84 -2.16 7.95
N SER A 559 6.57 -1.63 8.93
CA SER A 559 6.69 -0.18 9.14
C SER A 559 7.53 0.46 8.03
N THR A 560 6.93 1.37 7.26
CA THR A 560 7.58 2.00 6.11
C THR A 560 7.60 3.53 6.23
N ARG A 561 8.79 4.08 6.39
CA ARG A 561 9.22 5.31 5.71
C ARG A 561 9.73 4.89 4.32
N LEU A 562 9.93 5.85 3.37
CA LEU A 562 10.70 5.60 2.15
C LEU A 562 11.85 4.66 2.52
N SER A 563 11.95 3.51 1.88
CA SER A 563 12.95 2.54 2.28
C SER A 563 14.32 3.17 2.18
N HIS A 564 15.23 2.79 3.04
CA HIS A 564 16.62 3.26 2.98
C HIS A 564 17.21 3.16 1.55
N SER A 565 16.91 2.08 0.86
CA SER A 565 17.34 1.86 -0.52
C SER A 565 16.76 2.87 -1.51
N THR A 566 15.49 3.29 -1.36
CA THR A 566 14.89 4.31 -2.23
C THR A 566 15.54 5.69 -1.98
N GLU A 567 15.77 6.07 -0.72
CA GLU A 567 16.48 7.31 -0.39
C GLU A 567 17.92 7.27 -0.93
N ARG A 568 18.58 6.12 -0.81
CA ARG A 568 19.92 5.94 -1.40
C ARG A 568 19.92 6.07 -2.91
N ALA A 569 18.91 5.56 -3.62
CA ALA A 569 18.76 5.75 -5.05
C ALA A 569 18.54 7.24 -5.42
N VAL A 570 17.78 7.98 -4.61
CA VAL A 570 17.58 9.43 -4.78
C VAL A 570 18.91 10.20 -4.57
N GLU A 571 19.70 9.84 -3.55
CA GLU A 571 21.03 10.42 -3.33
C GLU A 571 21.96 10.21 -4.55
N LEU A 572 21.99 8.99 -5.08
CA LEU A 572 22.78 8.68 -6.28
C LEU A 572 22.28 9.46 -7.51
N ALA A 573 20.97 9.68 -7.62
CA ALA A 573 20.37 10.46 -8.71
C ALA A 573 20.80 11.93 -8.70
N ALA A 574 21.13 12.51 -7.56
CA ALA A 574 21.67 13.86 -7.46
C ALA A 574 23.03 14.03 -8.15
N GLY A 575 23.77 12.93 -8.34
CA GLY A 575 25.06 12.92 -9.09
C GLY A 575 24.91 12.98 -10.62
N GLY A 576 23.69 12.93 -11.15
CA GLY A 576 23.36 12.95 -12.57
C GLY A 576 23.21 11.55 -13.16
N LEU A 577 22.02 11.23 -13.61
CA LEU A 577 21.64 9.95 -14.22
C LEU A 577 21.08 10.13 -15.64
N GLY A 578 21.12 9.09 -16.46
CA GLY A 578 20.40 9.02 -17.73
C GLY A 578 18.88 8.99 -17.52
N ALA A 579 18.08 9.34 -18.55
CA ALA A 579 16.62 9.41 -18.47
C ALA A 579 15.99 8.10 -17.95
N ALA A 580 16.39 6.96 -18.50
CA ALA A 580 15.88 5.65 -18.08
C ALA A 580 16.18 5.35 -16.60
N GLN A 581 17.38 5.70 -16.12
CA GLN A 581 17.74 5.51 -14.71
C GLN A 581 16.92 6.45 -13.81
N ARG A 582 16.70 7.71 -14.22
CA ARG A 582 15.81 8.63 -13.49
C ARG A 582 14.38 8.09 -13.41
N ALA A 583 13.86 7.57 -14.52
CA ALA A 583 12.54 6.95 -14.50
C ALA A 583 12.46 5.78 -13.50
N HIS A 584 13.46 4.91 -13.46
CA HIS A 584 13.50 3.81 -12.49
C HIS A 584 13.53 4.31 -11.03
N VAL A 585 14.32 5.35 -10.74
CA VAL A 585 14.32 5.97 -9.39
C VAL A 585 12.94 6.54 -9.05
N GLY A 586 12.29 7.23 -9.99
CA GLY A 586 10.96 7.78 -9.79
C GLY A 586 9.90 6.71 -9.56
N HIS A 587 9.94 5.59 -10.27
CA HIS A 587 9.06 4.44 -9.99
C HIS A 587 9.29 3.85 -8.60
N ALA A 588 10.54 3.78 -8.13
CA ALA A 588 10.85 3.36 -6.76
C ALA A 588 10.29 4.37 -5.73
N VAL A 589 10.41 5.67 -5.98
CA VAL A 589 9.78 6.73 -5.14
C VAL A 589 8.26 6.58 -5.12
N ALA A 590 7.64 6.33 -6.28
CA ALA A 590 6.19 6.13 -6.37
C ALA A 590 5.73 4.91 -5.55
N LEU A 591 6.40 3.76 -5.69
CA LEU A 591 6.08 2.56 -4.92
C LEU A 591 6.27 2.78 -3.41
N ALA A 592 7.37 3.43 -3.00
CA ALA A 592 7.62 3.75 -1.60
C ALA A 592 6.54 4.69 -1.03
N THR A 593 6.10 5.67 -1.83
CA THR A 593 4.98 6.56 -1.45
C THR A 593 3.69 5.76 -1.26
N VAL A 594 3.34 4.87 -2.18
CA VAL A 594 2.17 3.98 -2.05
C VAL A 594 2.26 3.12 -0.79
N CYS A 595 3.42 2.55 -0.48
CA CYS A 595 3.62 1.79 0.76
C CYS A 595 3.35 2.65 2.01
N SER A 596 3.80 3.90 2.02
CA SER A 596 3.52 4.87 3.11
C SER A 596 2.03 5.16 3.23
N LEU A 597 1.33 5.39 2.11
CA LEU A 597 -0.11 5.62 2.07
C LEU A 597 -0.91 4.44 2.64
N LEU A 598 -0.53 3.22 2.29
CA LEU A 598 -1.13 2.00 2.85
C LEU A 598 -0.86 1.85 4.36
N GLY A 599 0.33 2.28 4.82
CA GLY A 599 0.67 2.37 6.24
C GLY A 599 -0.24 3.35 6.98
N VAL A 600 -0.43 4.56 6.44
CA VAL A 600 -1.36 5.56 6.99
C VAL A 600 -2.79 5.02 7.07
N ARG A 601 -3.27 4.33 6.04
CA ARG A 601 -4.60 3.68 6.07
C ARG A 601 -4.72 2.68 7.22
N SER A 602 -3.68 1.89 7.47
CA SER A 602 -3.67 0.95 8.61
C SER A 602 -3.75 1.68 9.95
N THR A 603 -3.08 2.81 10.06
CA THR A 603 -3.15 3.69 11.24
C THR A 603 -4.56 4.26 11.44
N MET A 604 -5.19 4.77 10.38
CA MET A 604 -6.58 5.27 10.43
C MET A 604 -7.58 4.18 10.87
N ARG A 605 -7.41 2.93 10.41
CA ARG A 605 -8.22 1.81 10.89
C ARG A 605 -8.05 1.56 12.39
N SER A 606 -6.82 1.68 12.88
CA SER A 606 -6.55 1.59 14.32
C SER A 606 -7.22 2.74 15.09
N LEU A 607 -7.23 3.96 14.54
CA LEU A 607 -7.97 5.11 15.10
C LEU A 607 -9.49 4.83 15.21
N ALA A 608 -10.02 4.06 14.27
CA ALA A 608 -11.42 3.62 14.27
C ALA A 608 -11.66 2.36 15.14
N GLY A 609 -10.71 1.93 15.97
CA GLY A 609 -10.82 0.78 16.86
C GLY A 609 -10.76 -0.58 16.14
N GLN A 610 -10.34 -0.62 14.87
CA GLN A 610 -10.18 -1.84 14.09
C GLN A 610 -8.75 -2.37 14.26
N GLY A 611 -8.60 -3.62 14.69
CA GLY A 611 -7.29 -4.25 14.80
C GLY A 611 -6.64 -4.53 13.43
N PRO A 612 -5.35 -4.92 13.41
CA PRO A 612 -4.65 -5.28 12.18
C PRO A 612 -5.36 -6.48 11.52
N GLY A 613 -5.88 -6.27 10.32
CA GLY A 613 -6.56 -7.29 9.52
C GLY A 613 -5.60 -8.10 8.63
N ALA A 614 -6.19 -8.91 7.76
CA ALA A 614 -5.44 -9.68 6.76
C ALA A 614 -4.70 -8.77 5.76
N GLU A 615 -5.10 -7.51 5.63
CA GLU A 615 -4.48 -6.46 4.80
C GLU A 615 -3.01 -6.19 5.19
N SER A 616 -2.61 -6.49 6.41
CA SER A 616 -1.20 -6.48 6.82
C SER A 616 -0.31 -7.38 5.95
N SER A 617 -0.90 -8.43 5.34
CA SER A 617 -0.21 -9.30 4.39
C SER A 617 0.10 -8.57 3.08
N VAL A 618 -0.83 -7.73 2.58
CA VAL A 618 -0.63 -6.92 1.36
C VAL A 618 0.43 -5.85 1.61
N ALA A 619 0.34 -5.16 2.75
CA ALA A 619 1.34 -4.15 3.14
C ALA A 619 2.74 -4.76 3.24
N LYS A 620 2.88 -5.96 3.83
CA LYS A 620 4.17 -6.66 3.87
C LYS A 620 4.66 -7.06 2.48
N LEU A 621 3.80 -7.59 1.60
CA LEU A 621 4.18 -7.96 0.23
C LEU A 621 4.73 -6.77 -0.54
N LEU A 622 4.03 -5.64 -0.52
CA LEU A 622 4.46 -4.41 -1.18
C LEU A 622 5.71 -3.80 -0.53
N GLY A 623 5.80 -3.78 0.81
CA GLY A 623 6.96 -3.27 1.53
C GLY A 623 8.24 -4.09 1.27
N VAL A 624 8.13 -5.41 1.21
CA VAL A 624 9.25 -6.29 0.83
C VAL A 624 9.68 -6.03 -0.60
N ARG A 625 8.72 -5.92 -1.54
CA ARG A 625 9.01 -5.59 -2.94
C ARG A 625 9.73 -4.24 -3.02
N ASN A 626 9.20 -3.20 -2.37
CA ASN A 626 9.82 -1.87 -2.35
C ASN A 626 11.29 -1.92 -1.88
N ARG A 627 11.59 -2.66 -0.81
CA ARG A 627 12.96 -2.78 -0.31
C ARG A 627 13.88 -3.57 -1.24
N GLN A 628 13.38 -4.66 -1.82
CA GLN A 628 14.17 -5.51 -2.72
C GLN A 628 14.44 -4.81 -4.05
N ASP A 629 13.40 -4.27 -4.70
CA ASP A 629 13.52 -3.56 -5.98
C ASP A 629 14.39 -2.30 -5.81
N GLY A 630 14.24 -1.57 -4.68
CA GLY A 630 15.06 -0.41 -4.37
C GLY A 630 16.55 -0.76 -4.16
N ALA A 631 16.85 -1.85 -3.46
CA ALA A 631 18.23 -2.29 -3.26
C ALA A 631 18.88 -2.79 -4.57
N GLU A 632 18.12 -3.51 -5.41
CA GLU A 632 18.57 -3.90 -6.75
C GLU A 632 18.83 -2.68 -7.65
N LEU A 633 17.94 -1.69 -7.59
CA LEU A 633 18.11 -0.43 -8.31
C LEU A 633 19.41 0.26 -7.88
N VAL A 634 19.65 0.44 -6.58
CA VAL A 634 20.88 1.06 -6.05
C VAL A 634 22.12 0.33 -6.58
N ALA A 635 22.15 -1.00 -6.48
CA ALA A 635 23.26 -1.79 -7.02
C ALA A 635 23.45 -1.56 -8.53
N SER A 636 22.35 -1.48 -9.30
CA SER A 636 22.42 -1.22 -10.75
C SER A 636 22.92 0.17 -11.11
N LEU A 637 22.67 1.17 -10.25
CA LEU A 637 23.12 2.55 -10.46
C LEU A 637 24.65 2.70 -10.30
N HIS A 638 25.29 1.80 -9.56
CA HIS A 638 26.76 1.77 -9.46
C HIS A 638 27.46 1.25 -10.72
N GLY A 639 26.73 0.62 -11.64
CA GLY A 639 27.30 0.09 -12.87
C GLY A 639 28.45 -0.89 -12.62
N ASP A 640 29.60 -0.67 -13.27
CA ASP A 640 30.77 -1.56 -13.18
C ASP A 640 31.47 -1.53 -11.81
N ALA A 641 31.20 -0.53 -10.97
CA ALA A 641 31.80 -0.44 -9.63
C ALA A 641 31.47 -1.63 -8.73
N ILE A 642 30.33 -2.32 -8.97
CA ILE A 642 29.99 -3.55 -8.22
C ILE A 642 30.90 -4.75 -8.52
N LEU A 643 31.71 -4.68 -9.59
CA LEU A 643 32.62 -5.77 -9.99
C LEU A 643 33.95 -5.74 -9.23
N VAL A 644 34.24 -4.63 -8.55
CA VAL A 644 35.48 -4.42 -7.81
C VAL A 644 35.18 -4.09 -6.35
N ASP A 645 36.06 -4.52 -5.45
CA ASP A 645 35.88 -4.36 -4.01
C ASP A 645 36.81 -3.27 -3.45
N ASP A 646 36.68 -2.06 -3.95
CA ASP A 646 37.53 -0.92 -3.58
C ASP A 646 36.78 0.27 -2.95
N ASP A 647 35.45 0.25 -2.98
CA ASP A 647 34.60 1.29 -2.40
C ASP A 647 33.69 0.75 -1.29
N GLU A 648 33.79 1.34 -0.09
CA GLU A 648 33.01 0.91 1.09
C GLU A 648 31.51 1.16 0.92
N ALA A 649 31.12 2.27 0.27
CA ALA A 649 29.72 2.58 0.04
C ALA A 649 29.10 1.60 -0.95
N VAL A 650 29.81 1.27 -2.04
CA VAL A 650 29.37 0.25 -3.01
C VAL A 650 29.23 -1.11 -2.32
N ARG A 651 30.19 -1.50 -1.48
CA ARG A 651 30.09 -2.74 -0.69
C ARG A 651 28.85 -2.78 0.21
N ALA A 652 28.57 -1.66 0.88
CA ALA A 652 27.40 -1.57 1.75
C ALA A 652 26.10 -1.71 0.94
N ASP A 653 25.99 -1.06 -0.21
CA ASP A 653 24.82 -1.12 -1.08
C ASP A 653 24.66 -2.54 -1.69
N VAL A 654 25.74 -3.20 -2.11
CA VAL A 654 25.71 -4.59 -2.57
C VAL A 654 25.32 -5.54 -1.44
N TRP A 655 25.85 -5.32 -0.22
CA TRP A 655 25.47 -6.09 0.95
C TRP A 655 23.95 -5.97 1.23
N GLU A 656 23.39 -4.76 1.18
CA GLU A 656 21.94 -4.53 1.37
C GLU A 656 21.13 -5.27 0.31
N MET A 657 21.53 -5.22 -0.97
CA MET A 657 20.88 -5.95 -2.06
C MET A 657 20.80 -7.45 -1.76
N LEU A 658 21.91 -8.05 -1.31
CA LEU A 658 21.94 -9.47 -0.94
C LEU A 658 21.13 -9.75 0.33
N ASN A 659 21.25 -8.89 1.35
CA ASN A 659 20.58 -9.03 2.63
C ASN A 659 19.05 -8.99 2.49
N THR A 660 18.52 -8.10 1.66
CA THR A 660 17.07 -7.97 1.47
C THR A 660 16.40 -9.23 0.93
N ARG A 661 17.17 -10.19 0.35
CA ARG A 661 16.60 -11.48 -0.11
C ARG A 661 15.94 -12.27 1.03
N CYS A 662 16.38 -12.11 2.27
CA CYS A 662 15.75 -12.75 3.42
C CYS A 662 14.31 -12.27 3.67
N LEU A 663 13.96 -11.03 3.30
CA LEU A 663 12.66 -10.41 3.59
C LEU A 663 11.47 -11.11 2.92
N SER A 664 11.67 -11.68 1.72
CA SER A 664 10.64 -12.47 1.03
C SER A 664 10.48 -13.88 1.59
N ILE A 665 11.31 -14.27 2.57
CA ILE A 665 11.35 -15.59 3.20
C ILE A 665 10.90 -15.49 4.66
N ALA A 666 11.50 -14.58 5.43
CA ALA A 666 11.27 -14.39 6.86
C ALA A 666 9.85 -13.85 7.16
N GLY A 667 9.31 -14.19 8.32
CA GLY A 667 7.96 -13.74 8.73
C GLY A 667 6.81 -14.24 7.84
N GLY A 668 7.01 -15.35 7.14
CA GLY A 668 6.15 -15.95 6.12
C GLY A 668 6.58 -15.58 4.71
N THR A 669 6.81 -16.61 3.90
CA THR A 669 7.24 -16.41 2.50
C THR A 669 6.18 -15.67 1.70
N THR A 670 6.60 -15.01 0.60
CA THR A 670 5.70 -14.36 -0.36
C THR A 670 4.54 -15.28 -0.75
N GLN A 671 4.80 -16.58 -1.00
CA GLN A 671 3.79 -17.56 -1.39
C GLN A 671 2.79 -17.83 -0.27
N VAL A 672 3.25 -17.93 0.97
CA VAL A 672 2.38 -18.10 2.15
C VAL A 672 1.51 -16.86 2.36
N LEU A 673 2.08 -15.66 2.25
CA LEU A 673 1.32 -14.42 2.39
C LEU A 673 0.28 -14.24 1.28
N ARG A 674 0.59 -14.60 0.03
CA ARG A 674 -0.37 -14.61 -1.06
C ARG A 674 -1.48 -15.64 -0.85
N ASN A 675 -1.19 -16.81 -0.29
CA ASN A 675 -2.23 -17.75 0.12
C ASN A 675 -3.13 -17.13 1.19
N VAL A 676 -2.56 -16.47 2.20
CA VAL A 676 -3.33 -15.78 3.26
C VAL A 676 -4.20 -14.67 2.65
N ALA A 677 -3.67 -13.86 1.75
CA ALA A 677 -4.44 -12.82 1.06
C ALA A 677 -5.57 -13.43 0.21
N GLY A 678 -5.28 -14.45 -0.58
CA GLY A 678 -6.25 -15.15 -1.41
C GLY A 678 -7.38 -15.80 -0.59
N GLU A 679 -7.05 -16.46 0.53
CA GLU A 679 -8.02 -17.19 1.34
C GLU A 679 -8.80 -16.29 2.30
N ARG A 680 -8.14 -15.33 2.95
CA ARG A 680 -8.75 -14.53 4.04
C ARG A 680 -9.31 -13.19 3.60
N ILE A 681 -8.70 -12.56 2.57
CA ILE A 681 -9.20 -11.28 2.03
C ILE A 681 -10.15 -11.55 0.86
N LEU A 682 -9.72 -12.37 -0.11
CA LEU A 682 -10.49 -12.63 -1.32
C LEU A 682 -11.48 -13.79 -1.19
N GLY A 683 -11.44 -14.55 -0.09
CA GLY A 683 -12.38 -15.65 0.14
C GLY A 683 -12.24 -16.82 -0.84
N LEU A 684 -11.07 -16.99 -1.47
CA LEU A 684 -10.81 -18.11 -2.37
C LEU A 684 -10.77 -19.43 -1.61
N PRO A 685 -11.20 -20.54 -2.22
CA PRO A 685 -11.22 -21.86 -1.58
C PRO A 685 -9.78 -22.33 -1.28
N ARG A 686 -9.67 -23.11 -0.19
CA ARG A 686 -8.42 -23.77 0.23
C ARG A 686 -8.05 -24.92 -0.67
#